data_d93f48967868e11fa8bfd3f91172ff62
#
_entry.id   d93f48967868e11fa8bfd3f91172ff62
#
_cell.length_a   1.000
_cell.length_b   1.000
_cell.length_c   1.000
_cell.angle_alpha   90.00
_cell.angle_beta   90.00
_cell.angle_gamma   90.00
#
_symmetry.space_group_name_H-M   'P 1'
#
loop_
_entity.id
_entity.type
_entity.pdbx_description
1 polymer ?
#
loop_
_entity_poly.entity_id
_entity_poly.type
_entity_poly.pdbx_seq_one_letter_code
_entity_poly.pdbx_strand_id
1 'polypeptide(L)'
;PGKEFRKTGDGVFEIDPRSERDYINLLGWLIEEEKSDIREAVHLWSDMPFEKTERAIREQCDSGVYSLFLLQQALFKNNCRKPIKLLYGYFSHLSGEQPLYAAASGFLRTLQLENPLISAKSIEMEQSIAAVHAADIIRNELSDFQPSDVEIRYKDMQRYVKQLKTYEPEKNSRSGDVPLRENGVYIIAGGAGGLGFTFAEYLAFQTKCCLVLTGRSPLSDHIRKQLRRLEDAGSSAVYVQADITNKEEAEYVVKTAKTSYGKVNGVIQGAGIIRDSFLLNKSREEFDQVIRPKVLGTMWLNDAVEKENPDFFICFSSTSAVLGNVGQSDYAFGNSYMDHFMNMRSARNSDTISLSLNWPLWKEVGMQVDERTVETMKKAGFYPLEKEEGKEAFAVALSSGFSQFTVFYGDEQIDNHVQQLYERKDNIQADEGTGRNIESFDSEKLKAETSDFIIKVIAAEFRMPADKIDAEEALEKYGLDSVMIINMTNELEKHFGALSKTLLFEYQTAEELSQYFVEEHRDTLLHKLRLGENGSSTPSQKKKDHEQTAEVNGKQKIQMKNQVQQEKYHDNDIAIIGISGRYPMANDLDTLWENLLNGKDCITEIPEDRWDSGLHYQPAAGDEVKNQSKWGGFIDDVYHFDPLFFNISPAEAELIDPQERLFLETVWHTIEDAGYAKKTLERKNVGVFAGVMYGHYQLYSVGHEAAVSSSYASIANRVSYFFNFSGPSIALDTMCSSSLTAVHFACESLIRNECEIAIAGGVNLSIHPHKYELLTQGGFLSSDGRCRSFGSGGDGYVPGEGTGAVLLKPVKKAIADGDQIYSVIKATAINHGAKTN
;
A
#
# COMPACT_ATOMS: atom_id res chain seq x y z
N PRO A 1 -23.75 17.58 13.87
CA PRO A 1 -23.00 18.09 12.73
C PRO A 1 -23.16 19.60 12.57
N GLY A 2 -22.07 20.32 12.27
CA GLY A 2 -22.02 21.76 12.06
C GLY A 2 -21.10 22.11 10.88
N LYS A 3 -20.62 23.36 10.83
CA LYS A 3 -19.71 23.82 9.78
C LYS A 3 -18.28 24.02 10.27
N GLU A 4 -18.10 24.08 11.58
CA GLU A 4 -16.81 24.29 12.26
C GLU A 4 -16.91 23.86 13.72
N PHE A 5 -15.77 23.62 14.36
CA PHE A 5 -15.69 23.31 15.79
C PHE A 5 -16.15 24.51 16.60
N ARG A 6 -17.24 24.34 17.37
CA ARG A 6 -17.79 25.34 18.23
C ARG A 6 -18.53 24.73 19.43
N LYS A 7 -18.23 25.19 20.64
CA LYS A 7 -19.02 24.87 21.84
C LYS A 7 -20.30 25.70 21.83
N THR A 8 -21.45 25.03 21.78
CA THR A 8 -22.78 25.69 21.69
C THR A 8 -23.57 25.63 23.01
N GLY A 9 -23.12 24.78 23.94
CA GLY A 9 -23.75 24.61 25.26
C GLY A 9 -22.86 23.85 26.21
N ASP A 10 -23.34 23.53 27.38
CA ASP A 10 -22.64 22.71 28.34
C ASP A 10 -22.60 21.27 27.84
N GLY A 11 -21.37 20.75 27.57
CA GLY A 11 -21.18 19.44 26.94
C GLY A 11 -21.69 19.32 25.51
N VAL A 12 -22.08 20.45 24.85
CA VAL A 12 -22.61 20.41 23.48
C VAL A 12 -21.68 21.15 22.51
N PHE A 13 -21.29 20.44 21.44
CA PHE A 13 -20.37 20.91 20.41
C PHE A 13 -20.98 20.74 19.03
N GLU A 14 -20.64 21.65 18.12
CA GLU A 14 -20.81 21.49 16.68
C GLU A 14 -19.45 21.24 16.05
N ILE A 15 -19.37 20.30 15.10
CA ILE A 15 -18.17 20.01 14.29
C ILE A 15 -18.56 19.78 12.83
N ASP A 16 -17.66 20.07 11.88
CA ASP A 16 -17.82 19.63 10.50
C ASP A 16 -17.45 18.13 10.41
N PRO A 17 -18.37 17.24 10.03
CA PRO A 17 -18.11 15.82 9.89
C PRO A 17 -16.97 15.47 8.92
N ARG A 18 -16.54 16.41 8.08
CA ARG A 18 -15.50 16.26 7.06
C ARG A 18 -14.14 16.81 7.49
N SER A 19 -14.09 17.48 8.67
CA SER A 19 -12.90 18.16 9.17
C SER A 19 -12.19 17.31 10.22
N GLU A 20 -11.08 16.70 9.88
CA GLU A 20 -10.23 15.97 10.82
C GLU A 20 -9.83 16.85 12.01
N ARG A 21 -9.50 18.10 11.74
CA ARG A 21 -9.12 19.08 12.76
C ARG A 21 -10.21 19.27 13.83
N ASP A 22 -11.48 19.23 13.42
CA ASP A 22 -12.59 19.43 14.34
C ASP A 22 -12.75 18.25 15.30
N TYR A 23 -12.51 17.01 14.83
CA TYR A 23 -12.49 15.83 15.70
C TYR A 23 -11.30 15.87 16.67
N ILE A 24 -10.12 16.27 16.21
CA ILE A 24 -8.94 16.42 17.06
C ILE A 24 -9.21 17.47 18.15
N ASN A 25 -9.77 18.63 17.78
CA ASN A 25 -10.08 19.70 18.72
C ASN A 25 -11.15 19.27 19.75
N LEU A 26 -12.19 18.55 19.31
CA LEU A 26 -13.23 18.03 20.19
C LEU A 26 -12.66 17.06 21.23
N LEU A 27 -11.88 16.08 20.78
CA LEU A 27 -11.29 15.08 21.66
C LEU A 27 -10.23 15.68 22.58
N GLY A 28 -9.39 16.57 22.07
CA GLY A 28 -8.40 17.32 22.86
C GLY A 28 -9.09 18.12 23.98
N TRP A 29 -10.19 18.81 23.66
CA TRP A 29 -10.95 19.56 24.65
C TRP A 29 -11.56 18.64 25.72
N LEU A 30 -12.16 17.49 25.35
CA LEU A 30 -12.74 16.53 26.29
C LEU A 30 -11.68 15.93 27.23
N ILE A 31 -10.49 15.68 26.76
CA ILE A 31 -9.40 15.08 27.52
C ILE A 31 -8.71 16.11 28.42
N GLU A 32 -8.38 17.29 27.90
CA GLU A 32 -7.58 18.29 28.59
C GLU A 32 -8.42 19.13 29.57
N GLU A 33 -9.58 19.65 29.13
CA GLU A 33 -10.40 20.57 29.91
C GLU A 33 -11.37 19.82 30.84
N GLU A 34 -12.08 18.81 30.34
CA GLU A 34 -13.02 18.02 31.14
C GLU A 34 -12.34 16.90 31.94
N LYS A 35 -11.04 16.61 31.65
CA LYS A 35 -10.29 15.48 32.24
C LYS A 35 -11.04 14.16 32.13
N SER A 36 -11.73 13.97 31.01
CA SER A 36 -12.60 12.82 30.78
C SER A 36 -11.83 11.68 30.13
N ASP A 37 -11.91 10.48 30.74
CA ASP A 37 -11.53 9.24 30.10
C ASP A 37 -12.64 8.81 29.13
N ILE A 38 -12.39 8.85 27.84
CA ILE A 38 -13.34 8.38 26.83
C ILE A 38 -13.40 6.86 26.88
N ARG A 39 -14.53 6.30 27.29
CA ARG A 39 -14.75 4.84 27.41
C ARG A 39 -15.81 4.33 26.45
N GLU A 40 -16.73 5.19 26.05
CA GLU A 40 -17.84 4.86 25.19
C GLU A 40 -18.03 5.98 24.16
N ALA A 41 -18.23 5.59 22.90
CA ALA A 41 -18.55 6.48 21.81
C ALA A 41 -19.78 5.96 21.06
N VAL A 42 -20.76 6.82 20.81
CA VAL A 42 -21.96 6.48 20.06
C VAL A 42 -22.07 7.42 18.86
N HIS A 43 -22.06 6.83 17.66
CA HIS A 43 -22.17 7.56 16.40
C HIS A 43 -23.56 7.35 15.80
N LEU A 44 -24.35 8.42 15.64
CA LEU A 44 -25.76 8.37 15.21
C LEU A 44 -26.07 9.36 14.05
N TRP A 45 -25.09 9.72 13.23
CA TRP A 45 -25.31 10.67 12.13
C TRP A 45 -25.82 10.03 10.84
N SER A 46 -26.05 8.73 10.85
CA SER A 46 -26.38 7.90 9.68
C SER A 46 -27.89 7.65 9.60
N ASP A 47 -28.66 8.69 9.25
CA ASP A 47 -30.13 8.65 9.18
C ASP A 47 -30.72 9.07 7.83
N MET A 48 -29.87 9.34 6.81
CA MET A 48 -30.35 9.73 5.48
C MET A 48 -30.84 8.51 4.67
N PRO A 49 -31.95 8.63 3.91
CA PRO A 49 -32.41 7.56 3.03
C PRO A 49 -31.39 7.26 1.92
N PHE A 50 -31.30 6.00 1.53
CA PHE A 50 -30.44 5.59 0.41
C PHE A 50 -31.03 6.08 -0.92
N GLU A 51 -30.31 6.99 -1.58
CA GLU A 51 -30.65 7.53 -2.89
C GLU A 51 -29.56 7.25 -3.90
N LYS A 52 -29.93 6.82 -5.11
CA LYS A 52 -29.03 6.48 -6.21
C LYS A 52 -28.53 7.74 -6.96
N THR A 53 -27.89 8.67 -6.26
CA THR A 53 -27.24 9.84 -6.84
C THR A 53 -25.84 9.99 -6.26
N GLU A 54 -24.89 10.44 -7.08
CA GLU A 54 -23.49 10.60 -6.61
C GLU A 54 -23.40 11.56 -5.41
N ARG A 55 -24.22 12.62 -5.41
CA ARG A 55 -24.31 13.59 -4.33
C ARG A 55 -24.78 12.93 -3.02
N ALA A 56 -25.90 12.18 -3.07
CA ALA A 56 -26.45 11.52 -1.88
C ALA A 56 -25.48 10.45 -1.34
N ILE A 57 -24.83 9.69 -2.22
CA ILE A 57 -23.79 8.71 -1.83
C ILE A 57 -22.65 9.40 -1.09
N ARG A 58 -22.17 10.54 -1.62
CA ARG A 58 -21.10 11.31 -0.97
C ARG A 58 -21.54 11.83 0.40
N GLU A 59 -22.73 12.43 0.49
CA GLU A 59 -23.28 12.94 1.76
C GLU A 59 -23.47 11.82 2.80
N GLN A 60 -23.91 10.63 2.37
CA GLN A 60 -24.01 9.46 3.23
C GLN A 60 -22.66 8.91 3.67
N CYS A 61 -21.66 8.90 2.79
CA CYS A 61 -20.29 8.55 3.19
C CYS A 61 -19.71 9.55 4.18
N ASP A 62 -19.96 10.87 3.98
CA ASP A 62 -19.49 11.93 4.87
C ASP A 62 -20.08 11.80 6.27
N SER A 63 -21.36 11.49 6.41
CA SER A 63 -22.03 11.29 7.70
C SER A 63 -21.84 9.88 8.30
N GLY A 64 -21.39 8.92 7.50
CA GLY A 64 -21.18 7.52 7.88
C GLY A 64 -19.70 7.19 8.02
N VAL A 65 -19.17 6.46 7.03
CA VAL A 65 -17.81 5.85 7.10
C VAL A 65 -16.70 6.89 7.22
N TYR A 66 -16.76 8.02 6.52
CA TYR A 66 -15.72 9.04 6.63
C TYR A 66 -15.71 9.72 7.99
N SER A 67 -16.89 9.94 8.59
CA SER A 67 -16.99 10.44 9.97
C SER A 67 -16.39 9.45 10.97
N LEU A 68 -16.64 8.13 10.81
CA LEU A 68 -16.00 7.09 11.62
C LEU A 68 -14.48 7.06 11.41
N PHE A 69 -14.02 7.15 10.17
CA PHE A 69 -12.62 7.18 9.80
C PHE A 69 -11.89 8.36 10.50
N LEU A 70 -12.43 9.57 10.41
CA LEU A 70 -11.83 10.76 11.03
C LEU A 70 -11.88 10.70 12.58
N LEU A 71 -12.95 10.14 13.14
CA LEU A 71 -13.05 9.91 14.58
C LEU A 71 -11.93 8.99 15.08
N GLN A 72 -11.66 7.90 14.36
CA GLN A 72 -10.61 6.95 14.73
C GLN A 72 -9.22 7.58 14.65
N GLN A 73 -8.93 8.30 13.57
CA GLN A 73 -7.65 9.03 13.46
C GLN A 73 -7.47 10.05 14.58
N ALA A 74 -8.54 10.74 14.96
CA ALA A 74 -8.48 11.72 16.05
C ALA A 74 -8.33 11.07 17.43
N LEU A 75 -8.95 9.92 17.69
CA LEU A 75 -8.76 9.14 18.93
C LEU A 75 -7.29 8.72 19.08
N PHE A 76 -6.68 8.27 17.98
CA PHE A 76 -5.27 7.92 17.97
C PHE A 76 -4.36 9.14 18.23
N LYS A 77 -4.56 10.24 17.49
CA LYS A 77 -3.75 11.46 17.62
C LYS A 77 -3.82 12.12 18.99
N ASN A 78 -4.92 11.92 19.73
CA ASN A 78 -5.09 12.39 21.11
C ASN A 78 -4.66 11.33 22.15
N ASN A 79 -3.91 10.29 21.77
CA ASN A 79 -3.38 9.25 22.67
C ASN A 79 -4.45 8.62 23.58
N CYS A 80 -5.63 8.29 23.05
CA CYS A 80 -6.66 7.58 23.78
C CYS A 80 -6.25 6.11 24.00
N ARG A 81 -5.58 5.82 25.11
CA ARG A 81 -4.95 4.52 25.42
C ARG A 81 -5.83 3.55 26.22
N LYS A 82 -7.07 3.93 26.52
CA LYS A 82 -7.99 3.10 27.31
C LYS A 82 -8.99 2.39 26.40
N PRO A 83 -9.48 1.19 26.79
CA PRO A 83 -10.49 0.48 26.00
C PRO A 83 -11.74 1.33 25.76
N ILE A 84 -12.17 1.38 24.50
CA ILE A 84 -13.31 2.18 24.03
C ILE A 84 -14.35 1.24 23.40
N LYS A 85 -15.60 1.36 23.84
CA LYS A 85 -16.77 0.75 23.19
C LYS A 85 -17.30 1.74 22.15
N LEU A 86 -17.25 1.39 20.87
CA LEU A 86 -17.78 2.19 19.77
C LEU A 86 -19.07 1.57 19.25
N LEU A 87 -20.15 2.34 19.30
CA LEU A 87 -21.43 1.92 18.76
C LEU A 87 -21.78 2.83 17.58
N TYR A 88 -21.91 2.24 16.39
CA TYR A 88 -22.36 2.90 15.18
C TYR A 88 -23.82 2.54 14.92
N GLY A 89 -24.73 3.49 15.04
CA GLY A 89 -26.15 3.29 14.83
C GLY A 89 -26.66 3.96 13.56
N TYR A 90 -27.53 3.27 12.82
CA TYR A 90 -28.22 3.82 11.65
C TYR A 90 -29.66 3.32 11.57
N PHE A 91 -30.49 4.03 10.80
CA PHE A 91 -31.90 3.71 10.67
C PHE A 91 -32.22 3.16 9.28
N SER A 92 -32.95 2.02 9.20
CA SER A 92 -33.53 1.55 7.97
C SER A 92 -34.85 2.32 7.71
N HIS A 93 -34.96 2.90 6.53
CA HIS A 93 -36.14 3.67 6.13
C HIS A 93 -37.23 2.76 5.56
N LEU A 94 -38.49 3.26 5.51
CA LEU A 94 -39.64 2.59 4.87
C LEU A 94 -39.35 2.21 3.40
N SER A 95 -38.39 2.88 2.75
CA SER A 95 -37.95 2.59 1.40
C SER A 95 -37.04 1.36 1.27
N GLY A 96 -36.62 0.73 2.38
CA GLY A 96 -35.78 -0.48 2.40
C GLY A 96 -34.45 -0.34 3.07
N GLU A 97 -33.57 -1.30 2.80
CA GLU A 97 -32.23 -1.41 3.40
C GLU A 97 -31.32 -0.23 3.05
N GLN A 98 -30.35 0.01 3.91
CA GLN A 98 -29.34 1.09 3.85
C GLN A 98 -27.95 0.48 3.56
N PRO A 99 -27.68 0.00 2.33
CA PRO A 99 -26.47 -0.78 2.07
C PRO A 99 -25.19 -0.01 2.36
N LEU A 100 -25.22 1.34 2.20
CA LEU A 100 -24.03 2.16 2.44
C LEU A 100 -23.70 2.31 3.93
N TYR A 101 -24.70 2.47 4.77
CA TYR A 101 -24.50 2.52 6.22
C TYR A 101 -24.21 1.13 6.82
N ALA A 102 -24.90 0.11 6.33
CA ALA A 102 -24.64 -1.28 6.74
C ALA A 102 -23.21 -1.74 6.44
N ALA A 103 -22.63 -1.21 5.35
CA ALA A 103 -21.25 -1.50 4.95
C ALA A 103 -20.19 -1.09 5.99
N ALA A 104 -20.54 -0.20 6.93
CA ALA A 104 -19.66 0.17 8.04
C ALA A 104 -19.25 -1.05 8.88
N SER A 105 -20.02 -2.14 8.89
CA SER A 105 -19.65 -3.39 9.58
C SER A 105 -18.32 -3.95 9.10
N GLY A 106 -18.01 -3.91 7.79
CA GLY A 106 -16.70 -4.32 7.24
C GLY A 106 -15.55 -3.44 7.72
N PHE A 107 -15.77 -2.11 7.76
CA PHE A 107 -14.82 -1.15 8.32
C PHE A 107 -14.55 -1.41 9.80
N LEU A 108 -15.61 -1.58 10.61
CA LEU A 108 -15.51 -1.81 12.05
C LEU A 108 -14.79 -3.11 12.40
N ARG A 109 -14.96 -4.17 11.61
CA ARG A 109 -14.22 -5.43 11.78
C ARG A 109 -12.73 -5.21 11.59
N THR A 110 -12.33 -4.51 10.54
CA THR A 110 -10.93 -4.17 10.30
C THR A 110 -10.38 -3.26 11.40
N LEU A 111 -11.16 -2.27 11.85
CA LEU A 111 -10.76 -1.38 12.94
C LEU A 111 -10.42 -2.16 14.22
N GLN A 112 -11.23 -3.15 14.61
CA GLN A 112 -10.98 -3.98 15.79
C GLN A 112 -9.70 -4.85 15.65
N LEU A 113 -9.36 -5.24 14.43
CA LEU A 113 -8.11 -5.96 14.15
C LEU A 113 -6.89 -5.05 14.21
N GLU A 114 -7.01 -3.80 13.75
CA GLU A 114 -5.92 -2.82 13.79
C GLU A 114 -5.71 -2.23 15.19
N ASN A 115 -6.80 -2.03 15.93
CA ASN A 115 -6.77 -1.49 17.29
C ASN A 115 -7.65 -2.31 18.26
N PRO A 116 -7.10 -3.30 18.97
CA PRO A 116 -7.82 -4.13 19.93
C PRO A 116 -8.39 -3.38 21.16
N LEU A 117 -7.93 -2.14 21.41
CA LEU A 117 -8.53 -1.27 22.43
C LEU A 117 -9.93 -0.79 22.04
N ILE A 118 -10.31 -0.92 20.76
CA ILE A 118 -11.61 -0.52 20.27
C ILE A 118 -12.45 -1.76 20.02
N SER A 119 -13.53 -1.89 20.79
CA SER A 119 -14.60 -2.85 20.51
C SER A 119 -15.74 -2.12 19.82
N ALA A 120 -16.17 -2.58 18.64
CA ALA A 120 -17.11 -1.83 17.81
C ALA A 120 -18.32 -2.68 17.38
N LYS A 121 -19.51 -2.04 17.36
CA LYS A 121 -20.76 -2.64 16.88
C LYS A 121 -21.45 -1.71 15.87
N SER A 122 -22.04 -2.32 14.83
CA SER A 122 -22.96 -1.66 13.89
C SER A 122 -24.38 -2.11 14.21
N ILE A 123 -25.29 -1.16 14.43
CA ILE A 123 -26.68 -1.43 14.82
C ILE A 123 -27.65 -0.81 13.83
N GLU A 124 -28.38 -1.63 13.12
CA GLU A 124 -29.54 -1.22 12.31
C GLU A 124 -30.79 -1.17 13.19
N MET A 125 -31.47 -0.03 13.17
CA MET A 125 -32.76 0.17 13.84
C MET A 125 -33.82 0.54 12.81
N GLU A 126 -35.02 -0.03 12.94
CA GLU A 126 -36.13 0.40 12.09
C GLU A 126 -36.54 1.83 12.42
N GLN A 127 -36.85 2.63 11.40
CA GLN A 127 -37.32 4.02 11.56
C GLN A 127 -38.59 4.14 12.38
N SER A 128 -39.39 3.06 12.46
CA SER A 128 -40.57 2.97 13.29
C SER A 128 -40.29 2.97 14.80
N ILE A 129 -39.06 2.71 15.21
CA ILE A 129 -38.63 2.67 16.61
C ILE A 129 -38.60 4.08 17.18
N ALA A 130 -39.39 4.33 18.21
CA ALA A 130 -39.44 5.63 18.89
C ALA A 130 -38.08 5.99 19.52
N ALA A 131 -37.70 7.25 19.53
CA ALA A 131 -36.41 7.73 20.04
C ALA A 131 -36.06 7.24 21.47
N VAL A 132 -37.09 7.11 22.35
CA VAL A 132 -36.88 6.57 23.69
C VAL A 132 -36.45 5.10 23.66
N HIS A 133 -37.07 4.29 22.82
CA HIS A 133 -36.70 2.86 22.64
C HIS A 133 -35.34 2.72 21.95
N ALA A 134 -35.03 3.59 20.99
CA ALA A 134 -33.70 3.61 20.37
C ALA A 134 -32.61 3.92 21.42
N ALA A 135 -32.86 4.86 22.33
CA ALA A 135 -31.95 5.16 23.44
C ALA A 135 -31.81 3.96 24.42
N ASP A 136 -32.90 3.21 24.68
CA ASP A 136 -32.82 2.02 25.52
C ASP A 136 -32.03 0.88 24.82
N ILE A 137 -32.22 0.69 23.51
CA ILE A 137 -31.44 -0.26 22.71
C ILE A 137 -29.93 0.09 22.83
N ILE A 138 -29.56 1.34 22.58
CA ILE A 138 -28.18 1.81 22.67
C ILE A 138 -27.60 1.55 24.05
N ARG A 139 -28.33 1.91 25.11
CA ARG A 139 -27.89 1.69 26.47
C ARG A 139 -27.67 0.21 26.78
N ASN A 140 -28.60 -0.65 26.37
CA ASN A 140 -28.49 -2.08 26.59
C ASN A 140 -27.29 -2.69 25.84
N GLU A 141 -27.05 -2.28 24.59
CA GLU A 141 -25.91 -2.77 23.79
C GLU A 141 -24.55 -2.26 24.32
N LEU A 142 -24.50 -1.10 24.97
CA LEU A 142 -23.30 -0.62 25.67
C LEU A 142 -23.10 -1.36 27.01
N SER A 143 -24.18 -1.67 27.72
CA SER A 143 -24.12 -2.34 29.03
C SER A 143 -23.74 -3.82 28.91
N ASP A 144 -24.28 -4.53 27.89
CA ASP A 144 -23.96 -5.91 27.57
C ASP A 144 -23.22 -5.97 26.23
N PHE A 145 -21.98 -5.46 26.24
CA PHE A 145 -21.19 -5.33 25.04
C PHE A 145 -20.44 -6.62 24.72
N GLN A 146 -20.90 -7.39 23.72
CA GLN A 146 -20.19 -8.55 23.20
C GLN A 146 -19.41 -8.15 21.96
N PRO A 147 -18.05 -8.19 21.95
CA PRO A 147 -17.23 -7.76 20.82
C PRO A 147 -17.44 -8.61 19.55
N SER A 148 -17.91 -9.86 19.67
CA SER A 148 -18.24 -10.73 18.56
C SER A 148 -19.47 -10.30 17.76
N ASP A 149 -20.40 -9.58 18.40
CA ASP A 149 -21.66 -9.14 17.79
C ASP A 149 -21.46 -7.84 17.02
N VAL A 150 -20.68 -7.86 15.94
CA VAL A 150 -20.33 -6.63 15.20
C VAL A 150 -21.50 -6.09 14.38
N GLU A 151 -22.41 -6.94 13.88
CA GLU A 151 -23.51 -6.53 13.01
C GLU A 151 -24.84 -6.99 13.59
N ILE A 152 -25.60 -6.01 14.09
CA ILE A 152 -26.85 -6.21 14.82
C ILE A 152 -27.99 -5.50 14.10
N ARG A 153 -29.16 -6.12 14.05
CA ARG A 153 -30.39 -5.54 13.54
C ARG A 153 -31.50 -5.65 14.58
N TYR A 154 -32.19 -4.56 14.81
CA TYR A 154 -33.44 -4.50 15.58
C TYR A 154 -34.64 -4.34 14.63
N LYS A 155 -35.46 -5.40 14.58
CA LYS A 155 -36.69 -5.43 13.79
C LYS A 155 -37.86 -5.87 14.68
N ASP A 156 -38.97 -5.14 14.64
CA ASP A 156 -40.12 -5.38 15.52
C ASP A 156 -39.69 -5.51 17.01
N MET A 157 -38.75 -4.70 17.47
CA MET A 157 -38.13 -4.75 18.80
C MET A 157 -37.37 -6.05 19.12
N GLN A 158 -37.19 -6.95 18.17
CA GLN A 158 -36.36 -8.15 18.33
C GLN A 158 -34.94 -7.90 17.86
N ARG A 159 -33.98 -8.43 18.64
CA ARG A 159 -32.56 -8.35 18.36
C ARG A 159 -32.12 -9.52 17.49
N TYR A 160 -31.48 -9.23 16.39
CA TYR A 160 -30.87 -10.20 15.47
C TYR A 160 -29.38 -9.90 15.35
N VAL A 161 -28.56 -10.95 15.31
CA VAL A 161 -27.10 -10.86 15.07
C VAL A 161 -26.78 -11.61 13.80
N LYS A 162 -26.03 -10.97 12.90
CA LYS A 162 -25.57 -11.63 11.67
C LYS A 162 -24.48 -12.64 12.00
N GLN A 163 -24.66 -13.88 11.53
CA GLN A 163 -23.72 -14.99 11.74
C GLN A 163 -23.40 -15.68 10.42
N LEU A 164 -22.23 -16.29 10.32
CA LEU A 164 -21.88 -17.21 9.25
C LEU A 164 -22.47 -18.60 9.57
N LYS A 165 -22.99 -19.23 8.53
CA LYS A 165 -23.51 -20.61 8.64
C LYS A 165 -22.91 -21.45 7.52
N THR A 166 -22.33 -22.57 7.86
CA THR A 166 -21.83 -23.56 6.90
C THR A 166 -22.96 -24.04 5.99
N TYR A 167 -22.69 -24.03 4.69
CA TYR A 167 -23.61 -24.53 3.67
C TYR A 167 -23.16 -25.90 3.18
N GLU A 168 -24.02 -26.89 3.35
CA GLU A 168 -23.83 -28.22 2.78
C GLU A 168 -24.75 -28.39 1.57
N PRO A 169 -24.19 -28.56 0.34
CA PRO A 169 -25.01 -28.82 -0.84
C PRO A 169 -25.81 -30.11 -0.66
N GLU A 170 -27.09 -30.09 -0.99
CA GLU A 170 -27.91 -31.31 -0.99
C GLU A 170 -27.26 -32.34 -1.93
N LYS A 171 -27.09 -33.58 -1.45
CA LYS A 171 -26.43 -34.69 -2.18
C LYS A 171 -27.06 -35.04 -3.55
N ASN A 172 -28.23 -34.51 -3.86
CA ASN A 172 -28.95 -34.70 -5.12
C ASN A 172 -29.04 -33.45 -6.01
N SER A 173 -28.58 -32.30 -5.55
CA SER A 173 -28.41 -31.15 -6.45
C SER A 173 -27.24 -31.45 -7.36
N ARG A 174 -27.48 -31.72 -8.64
CA ARG A 174 -26.44 -31.81 -9.67
C ARG A 174 -25.65 -30.52 -9.60
N SER A 175 -24.45 -30.61 -9.10
CA SER A 175 -23.45 -29.58 -9.22
C SER A 175 -23.37 -29.19 -10.69
N GLY A 176 -23.93 -28.05 -11.10
CA GLY A 176 -23.58 -27.53 -12.36
C GLY A 176 -24.56 -26.86 -13.31
N ASP A 177 -25.82 -26.72 -12.99
CA ASP A 177 -26.66 -25.90 -13.88
C ASP A 177 -26.52 -24.40 -13.53
N VAL A 178 -25.36 -23.83 -13.84
CA VAL A 178 -25.22 -22.36 -13.92
C VAL A 178 -26.24 -21.89 -14.97
N PRO A 179 -27.09 -20.86 -14.72
CA PRO A 179 -28.13 -20.42 -15.66
C PRO A 179 -27.53 -19.69 -16.87
N LEU A 180 -26.70 -20.42 -17.61
CA LEU A 180 -26.08 -19.93 -18.83
C LEU A 180 -26.90 -20.28 -20.04
N ARG A 181 -27.06 -19.30 -20.92
CA ARG A 181 -27.77 -19.46 -22.18
C ARG A 181 -26.79 -19.61 -23.33
N GLU A 182 -27.07 -20.51 -24.25
CA GLU A 182 -26.38 -20.54 -25.52
C GLU A 182 -26.60 -19.19 -26.25
N ASN A 183 -25.52 -18.54 -26.67
CA ASN A 183 -25.49 -17.19 -27.22
C ASN A 183 -25.95 -16.10 -26.22
N GLY A 184 -25.98 -16.39 -24.91
CA GLY A 184 -26.27 -15.43 -23.87
C GLY A 184 -25.20 -14.32 -23.78
N VAL A 185 -25.61 -13.12 -23.43
CA VAL A 185 -24.72 -11.92 -23.37
C VAL A 185 -24.36 -11.63 -21.92
N TYR A 186 -23.08 -11.67 -21.60
CA TYR A 186 -22.57 -11.46 -20.25
C TYR A 186 -21.58 -10.31 -20.19
N ILE A 187 -21.82 -9.37 -19.29
CA ILE A 187 -20.93 -8.23 -19.01
C ILE A 187 -20.04 -8.60 -17.82
N ILE A 188 -18.72 -8.42 -17.95
CA ILE A 188 -17.77 -8.63 -16.87
C ILE A 188 -16.97 -7.36 -16.65
N ALA A 189 -17.29 -6.62 -15.59
CA ALA A 189 -16.53 -5.46 -15.17
C ALA A 189 -15.25 -5.91 -14.45
N GLY A 190 -14.10 -5.34 -14.84
CA GLY A 190 -12.79 -5.86 -14.49
C GLY A 190 -12.43 -7.15 -15.27
N GLY A 191 -13.11 -7.40 -16.39
CA GLY A 191 -13.02 -8.65 -17.15
C GLY A 191 -11.66 -8.93 -17.81
N ALA A 192 -10.81 -7.92 -17.99
CA ALA A 192 -9.43 -8.08 -18.43
C ALA A 192 -8.43 -8.32 -17.27
N GLY A 193 -8.87 -8.19 -16.02
CA GLY A 193 -8.08 -8.51 -14.83
C GLY A 193 -8.04 -10.01 -14.54
N GLY A 194 -7.11 -10.44 -13.66
CA GLY A 194 -6.88 -11.86 -13.41
C GLY A 194 -8.13 -12.65 -13.07
N LEU A 195 -8.88 -12.24 -12.04
CA LEU A 195 -10.09 -12.95 -11.62
C LEU A 195 -11.23 -12.81 -12.64
N GLY A 196 -11.47 -11.60 -13.15
CA GLY A 196 -12.50 -11.35 -14.15
C GLY A 196 -12.27 -12.16 -15.42
N PHE A 197 -11.03 -12.27 -15.89
CA PHE A 197 -10.70 -13.06 -17.05
C PHE A 197 -10.83 -14.57 -16.80
N THR A 198 -10.47 -15.05 -15.60
CA THR A 198 -10.67 -16.46 -15.21
C THR A 198 -12.15 -16.88 -15.35
N PHE A 199 -13.06 -16.00 -14.94
CA PHE A 199 -14.49 -16.28 -15.09
C PHE A 199 -15.01 -16.02 -16.51
N ALA A 200 -14.41 -15.12 -17.28
CA ALA A 200 -14.69 -14.99 -18.72
C ALA A 200 -14.37 -16.32 -19.46
N GLU A 201 -13.19 -16.90 -19.19
CA GLU A 201 -12.83 -18.22 -19.73
C GLU A 201 -13.79 -19.32 -19.24
N TYR A 202 -14.09 -19.35 -17.95
CA TYR A 202 -15.03 -20.33 -17.41
C TYR A 202 -16.38 -20.30 -18.15
N LEU A 203 -16.98 -19.09 -18.32
CA LEU A 203 -18.24 -18.96 -19.04
C LEU A 203 -18.12 -19.40 -20.50
N ALA A 204 -17.03 -19.03 -21.20
CA ALA A 204 -16.76 -19.41 -22.58
C ALA A 204 -16.63 -20.93 -22.78
N PHE A 205 -16.05 -21.64 -21.80
CA PHE A 205 -15.93 -23.10 -21.83
C PHE A 205 -17.23 -23.84 -21.47
N GLN A 206 -18.09 -23.23 -20.64
CA GLN A 206 -19.36 -23.85 -20.25
C GLN A 206 -20.38 -23.80 -21.39
N THR A 207 -20.43 -22.72 -22.13
CA THR A 207 -21.36 -22.54 -23.26
C THR A 207 -20.85 -21.51 -24.24
N LYS A 208 -21.27 -21.63 -25.52
CA LYS A 208 -21.03 -20.57 -26.49
C LYS A 208 -21.82 -19.34 -26.07
N CYS A 209 -21.12 -18.24 -25.76
CA CYS A 209 -21.73 -17.01 -25.26
C CYS A 209 -21.07 -15.77 -25.88
N CYS A 210 -21.67 -14.62 -25.61
CA CYS A 210 -21.15 -13.31 -26.00
C CYS A 210 -20.64 -12.58 -24.76
N LEU A 211 -19.37 -12.26 -24.72
CA LEU A 211 -18.70 -11.67 -23.57
C LEU A 211 -18.36 -10.20 -23.83
N VAL A 212 -18.78 -9.31 -22.94
CA VAL A 212 -18.40 -7.91 -22.95
C VAL A 212 -17.52 -7.66 -21.74
N LEU A 213 -16.21 -7.61 -21.98
CA LEU A 213 -15.23 -7.30 -20.93
C LEU A 213 -15.07 -5.79 -20.84
N THR A 214 -15.04 -5.23 -19.62
CA THR A 214 -14.81 -3.79 -19.46
C THR A 214 -13.78 -3.51 -18.37
N GLY A 215 -13.07 -2.39 -18.53
CA GLY A 215 -12.07 -1.87 -17.61
C GLY A 215 -11.53 -0.52 -18.06
N ARG A 216 -10.79 0.17 -17.20
CA ARG A 216 -10.25 1.52 -17.47
C ARG A 216 -9.06 1.53 -18.43
N SER A 217 -8.30 0.46 -18.47
CA SER A 217 -7.09 0.37 -19.29
C SER A 217 -7.44 0.41 -20.78
N PRO A 218 -6.62 1.03 -21.63
CA PRO A 218 -6.79 0.97 -23.07
C PRO A 218 -6.62 -0.45 -23.59
N LEU A 219 -7.18 -0.72 -24.76
CA LEU A 219 -7.10 -2.02 -25.44
C LEU A 219 -5.64 -2.36 -25.80
N SER A 220 -4.96 -3.08 -24.93
CA SER A 220 -3.57 -3.54 -25.10
C SER A 220 -3.46 -4.85 -25.88
N ASP A 221 -2.25 -5.21 -26.32
CA ASP A 221 -2.00 -6.51 -26.98
C ASP A 221 -2.29 -7.69 -26.04
N HIS A 222 -2.07 -7.51 -24.74
CA HIS A 222 -2.46 -8.49 -23.74
C HIS A 222 -3.98 -8.74 -23.76
N ILE A 223 -4.78 -7.69 -23.72
CA ILE A 223 -6.24 -7.80 -23.79
C ILE A 223 -6.67 -8.41 -25.13
N ARG A 224 -6.02 -8.06 -26.25
CA ARG A 224 -6.29 -8.68 -27.57
C ARG A 224 -6.02 -10.19 -27.57
N LYS A 225 -4.94 -10.63 -26.89
CA LYS A 225 -4.66 -12.08 -26.73
C LYS A 225 -5.73 -12.76 -25.88
N GLN A 226 -6.19 -12.11 -24.82
CA GLN A 226 -7.27 -12.64 -23.99
C GLN A 226 -8.57 -12.79 -24.80
N LEU A 227 -8.97 -11.78 -25.61
CA LEU A 227 -10.15 -11.87 -26.46
C LEU A 227 -10.05 -13.04 -27.46
N ARG A 228 -8.90 -13.21 -28.13
CA ARG A 228 -8.66 -14.35 -29.06
C ARG A 228 -8.83 -15.71 -28.35
N ARG A 229 -8.35 -15.86 -27.11
CA ARG A 229 -8.54 -17.11 -26.34
C ARG A 229 -10.00 -17.44 -26.11
N LEU A 230 -10.85 -16.42 -25.88
CA LEU A 230 -12.30 -16.58 -25.74
C LEU A 230 -12.96 -16.93 -27.08
N GLU A 231 -12.51 -16.34 -28.18
CA GLU A 231 -12.94 -16.65 -29.54
C GLU A 231 -12.54 -18.06 -29.97
N ASP A 232 -11.31 -18.50 -29.64
CA ASP A 232 -10.83 -19.85 -29.87
C ASP A 232 -11.64 -20.91 -29.09
N ALA A 233 -12.19 -20.52 -27.92
CA ALA A 233 -13.13 -21.37 -27.16
C ALA A 233 -14.56 -21.40 -27.77
N GLY A 234 -14.80 -20.67 -28.86
CA GLY A 234 -16.04 -20.66 -29.60
C GLY A 234 -17.07 -19.61 -29.15
N SER A 235 -16.66 -18.68 -28.27
CA SER A 235 -17.47 -17.53 -27.80
C SER A 235 -17.13 -16.28 -28.59
N SER A 236 -18.07 -15.30 -28.62
CA SER A 236 -17.76 -13.95 -29.15
C SER A 236 -17.35 -13.05 -28.00
N ALA A 237 -16.29 -12.24 -28.18
CA ALA A 237 -15.81 -11.38 -27.12
C ALA A 237 -15.47 -9.97 -27.61
N VAL A 238 -15.80 -8.95 -26.81
CA VAL A 238 -15.42 -7.56 -27.07
C VAL A 238 -14.93 -6.91 -25.78
N TYR A 239 -13.96 -6.01 -25.92
CA TYR A 239 -13.50 -5.18 -24.82
C TYR A 239 -13.99 -3.75 -24.98
N VAL A 240 -14.58 -3.21 -23.92
CA VAL A 240 -15.08 -1.82 -23.84
C VAL A 240 -14.26 -1.09 -22.78
N GLN A 241 -13.42 -0.15 -23.21
CA GLN A 241 -12.73 0.72 -22.26
C GLN A 241 -13.74 1.65 -21.62
N ALA A 242 -13.93 1.53 -20.30
CA ALA A 242 -14.86 2.37 -19.54
C ALA A 242 -14.51 2.39 -18.06
N ASP A 243 -14.73 3.53 -17.42
CA ASP A 243 -14.73 3.65 -15.96
C ASP A 243 -16.18 3.52 -15.44
N ILE A 244 -16.50 2.37 -14.87
CA ILE A 244 -17.85 2.10 -14.35
C ILE A 244 -18.23 2.99 -13.15
N THR A 245 -17.30 3.77 -12.58
CA THR A 245 -17.62 4.77 -11.55
C THR A 245 -18.30 6.01 -12.15
N ASN A 246 -18.26 6.14 -13.47
CA ASN A 246 -18.98 7.15 -14.25
C ASN A 246 -20.28 6.53 -14.79
N LYS A 247 -21.40 7.19 -14.52
CA LYS A 247 -22.73 6.69 -14.89
C LYS A 247 -22.90 6.52 -16.39
N GLU A 248 -22.51 7.51 -17.16
CA GLU A 248 -22.63 7.53 -18.61
C GLU A 248 -21.79 6.43 -19.26
N GLU A 249 -20.59 6.16 -18.71
CA GLU A 249 -19.72 5.09 -19.21
C GLU A 249 -20.27 3.70 -18.84
N ALA A 250 -20.86 3.51 -17.65
CA ALA A 250 -21.55 2.28 -17.30
C ALA A 250 -22.75 2.00 -18.22
N GLU A 251 -23.55 3.03 -18.52
CA GLU A 251 -24.64 2.96 -19.50
C GLU A 251 -24.12 2.65 -20.92
N TYR A 252 -22.96 3.22 -21.30
CA TYR A 252 -22.32 2.94 -22.60
C TYR A 252 -21.90 1.48 -22.73
N VAL A 253 -21.35 0.85 -21.67
CA VAL A 253 -21.01 -0.59 -21.66
C VAL A 253 -22.25 -1.43 -21.97
N VAL A 254 -23.34 -1.20 -21.25
CA VAL A 254 -24.61 -1.94 -21.44
C VAL A 254 -25.18 -1.69 -22.83
N LYS A 255 -25.18 -0.43 -23.32
CA LYS A 255 -25.61 -0.09 -24.67
C LYS A 255 -24.80 -0.80 -25.74
N THR A 256 -23.46 -0.91 -25.54
CA THR A 256 -22.55 -1.61 -26.47
C THR A 256 -22.90 -3.10 -26.50
N ALA A 257 -23.08 -3.73 -25.32
CA ALA A 257 -23.51 -5.13 -25.22
C ALA A 257 -24.80 -5.38 -26.00
N LYS A 258 -25.80 -4.53 -25.82
CA LYS A 258 -27.11 -4.61 -26.53
C LYS A 258 -26.97 -4.44 -28.03
N THR A 259 -26.18 -3.48 -28.46
CA THR A 259 -26.05 -3.16 -29.90
C THR A 259 -25.28 -4.26 -30.63
N SER A 260 -24.28 -4.86 -29.95
CA SER A 260 -23.42 -5.92 -30.54
C SER A 260 -24.11 -7.29 -30.54
N TYR A 261 -24.82 -7.62 -29.42
CA TYR A 261 -25.24 -9.00 -29.17
C TYR A 261 -26.72 -9.15 -28.74
N GLY A 262 -27.45 -8.06 -28.51
CA GLY A 262 -28.84 -8.11 -28.09
C GLY A 262 -29.02 -8.00 -26.57
N LYS A 263 -29.99 -8.75 -26.02
CA LYS A 263 -30.37 -8.65 -24.59
C LYS A 263 -29.25 -9.11 -23.65
N VAL A 264 -28.92 -8.33 -22.62
CA VAL A 264 -27.99 -8.73 -21.57
C VAL A 264 -28.63 -9.78 -20.65
N ASN A 265 -27.93 -10.91 -20.47
CA ASN A 265 -28.38 -12.06 -19.69
C ASN A 265 -27.72 -12.15 -18.32
N GLY A 266 -26.54 -11.58 -18.14
CA GLY A 266 -25.89 -11.60 -16.82
C GLY A 266 -24.80 -10.55 -16.69
N VAL A 267 -24.50 -10.20 -15.44
CA VAL A 267 -23.46 -9.23 -15.09
C VAL A 267 -22.61 -9.79 -13.98
N ILE A 268 -21.29 -9.66 -14.13
CA ILE A 268 -20.30 -9.91 -13.08
C ILE A 268 -19.56 -8.60 -12.80
N GLN A 269 -19.71 -8.08 -11.60
CA GLN A 269 -18.98 -6.91 -11.12
C GLN A 269 -17.74 -7.38 -10.32
N GLY A 270 -16.60 -7.42 -10.98
CA GLY A 270 -15.31 -7.80 -10.41
C GLY A 270 -14.28 -6.66 -10.40
N ALA A 271 -14.69 -5.43 -10.81
CA ALA A 271 -13.79 -4.29 -10.82
C ALA A 271 -13.50 -3.78 -9.40
N GLY A 272 -12.24 -3.56 -9.11
CA GLY A 272 -11.77 -3.03 -7.84
C GLY A 272 -10.29 -2.69 -7.91
N ILE A 273 -9.84 -1.93 -6.94
CA ILE A 273 -8.42 -1.64 -6.67
C ILE A 273 -8.14 -1.80 -5.19
N ILE A 274 -6.87 -1.91 -4.82
CA ILE A 274 -6.40 -2.07 -3.46
C ILE A 274 -5.38 -0.97 -3.17
N ARG A 275 -5.43 -0.45 -1.94
CA ARG A 275 -4.48 0.50 -1.38
C ARG A 275 -4.27 0.14 0.09
N ASP A 276 -3.50 -0.94 0.32
CA ASP A 276 -3.29 -1.46 1.66
C ASP A 276 -2.44 -0.48 2.48
N SER A 277 -3.00 -0.04 3.59
CA SER A 277 -2.37 0.86 4.55
C SER A 277 -3.16 0.83 5.85
N PHE A 278 -2.49 0.86 7.00
CA PHE A 278 -3.17 1.02 8.27
C PHE A 278 -4.08 2.26 8.26
N LEU A 279 -5.21 2.15 8.93
CA LEU A 279 -6.21 3.21 9.03
C LEU A 279 -5.61 4.54 9.52
N LEU A 280 -4.60 4.46 10.39
CA LEU A 280 -3.86 5.61 10.88
C LEU A 280 -3.14 6.39 9.77
N ASN A 281 -2.52 5.68 8.82
CA ASN A 281 -1.70 6.24 7.73
C ASN A 281 -2.48 6.47 6.44
N LYS A 282 -3.71 5.96 6.38
CA LYS A 282 -4.57 6.04 5.20
C LYS A 282 -5.11 7.45 5.01
N SER A 283 -5.01 7.98 3.78
CA SER A 283 -5.67 9.23 3.42
C SER A 283 -7.13 9.00 3.01
N ARG A 284 -7.95 10.06 3.09
CA ARG A 284 -9.33 10.03 2.62
C ARG A 284 -9.40 9.76 1.11
N GLU A 285 -8.48 10.32 0.35
CA GLU A 285 -8.37 10.16 -1.11
C GLU A 285 -8.09 8.71 -1.49
N GLU A 286 -7.19 8.02 -0.79
CA GLU A 286 -6.92 6.59 -0.98
C GLU A 286 -8.15 5.75 -0.65
N PHE A 287 -8.81 6.06 0.46
CA PHE A 287 -10.05 5.40 0.86
C PHE A 287 -11.13 5.54 -0.22
N ASP A 288 -11.35 6.76 -0.73
CA ASP A 288 -12.32 7.05 -1.80
C ASP A 288 -12.00 6.28 -3.09
N GLN A 289 -10.72 6.24 -3.51
CA GLN A 289 -10.30 5.51 -4.70
C GLN A 289 -10.67 4.01 -4.64
N VAL A 290 -10.54 3.39 -3.48
CA VAL A 290 -10.82 1.96 -3.28
C VAL A 290 -12.33 1.67 -3.25
N ILE A 291 -13.11 2.52 -2.60
CA ILE A 291 -14.55 2.26 -2.47
C ILE A 291 -15.36 2.62 -3.73
N ARG A 292 -14.97 3.65 -4.51
CA ARG A 292 -15.73 4.11 -5.68
C ARG A 292 -16.07 3.02 -6.71
N PRO A 293 -15.14 2.16 -7.17
CA PRO A 293 -15.47 1.08 -8.09
C PRO A 293 -16.49 0.09 -7.53
N LYS A 294 -16.46 -0.15 -6.23
CA LYS A 294 -17.34 -1.11 -5.56
C LYS A 294 -18.71 -0.49 -5.22
N VAL A 295 -18.73 0.79 -4.85
CA VAL A 295 -19.97 1.50 -4.51
C VAL A 295 -20.65 2.04 -5.76
N LEU A 296 -20.02 3.01 -6.44
CA LEU A 296 -20.62 3.66 -7.62
C LEU A 296 -20.68 2.71 -8.81
N GLY A 297 -19.60 1.93 -9.04
CA GLY A 297 -19.55 0.97 -10.14
C GLY A 297 -20.64 -0.09 -10.06
N THR A 298 -20.90 -0.65 -8.87
CA THR A 298 -22.00 -1.61 -8.66
C THR A 298 -23.36 -0.96 -8.88
N MET A 299 -23.56 0.25 -8.34
CA MET A 299 -24.82 0.97 -8.45
C MET A 299 -25.14 1.35 -9.90
N TRP A 300 -24.18 1.94 -10.63
CA TRP A 300 -24.41 2.37 -12.01
C TRP A 300 -24.58 1.21 -12.99
N LEU A 301 -23.82 0.13 -12.82
CA LEU A 301 -24.02 -1.08 -13.61
C LEU A 301 -25.40 -1.70 -13.35
N ASN A 302 -25.81 -1.77 -12.07
CA ASN A 302 -27.15 -2.25 -11.74
C ASN A 302 -28.24 -1.42 -12.40
N ASP A 303 -28.16 -0.10 -12.28
CA ASP A 303 -29.18 0.80 -12.87
C ASP A 303 -29.21 0.71 -14.41
N ALA A 304 -28.04 0.57 -15.04
CA ALA A 304 -27.92 0.45 -16.48
C ALA A 304 -28.56 -0.84 -17.03
N VAL A 305 -28.49 -1.95 -16.25
CA VAL A 305 -29.05 -3.26 -16.66
C VAL A 305 -30.44 -3.57 -16.09
N GLU A 306 -30.98 -2.72 -15.21
CA GLU A 306 -32.24 -3.00 -14.50
C GLU A 306 -33.39 -3.35 -15.44
N LYS A 307 -33.48 -2.63 -16.60
CA LYS A 307 -34.54 -2.87 -17.61
C LYS A 307 -34.35 -4.13 -18.44
N GLU A 308 -33.14 -4.73 -18.37
CA GLU A 308 -32.84 -5.94 -19.16
C GLU A 308 -33.31 -7.20 -18.45
N ASN A 309 -33.60 -7.15 -17.15
CA ASN A 309 -33.93 -8.29 -16.30
C ASN A 309 -32.97 -9.44 -16.57
N PRO A 310 -31.68 -9.28 -16.20
CA PRO A 310 -30.68 -10.31 -16.42
C PRO A 310 -30.97 -11.54 -15.55
N ASP A 311 -30.55 -12.70 -15.98
CA ASP A 311 -30.73 -13.96 -15.23
C ASP A 311 -29.97 -13.92 -13.90
N PHE A 312 -28.80 -13.22 -13.90
CA PHE A 312 -28.01 -12.99 -12.68
C PHE A 312 -27.29 -11.63 -12.67
N PHE A 313 -27.06 -11.11 -11.48
CA PHE A 313 -26.13 -10.02 -11.17
C PHE A 313 -25.23 -10.46 -10.00
N ILE A 314 -23.94 -10.60 -10.26
CA ILE A 314 -22.98 -11.14 -9.31
C ILE A 314 -21.93 -10.07 -8.98
N CYS A 315 -21.62 -9.89 -7.69
CA CYS A 315 -20.51 -9.08 -7.23
C CYS A 315 -19.38 -9.95 -6.71
N PHE A 316 -18.14 -9.68 -7.12
CA PHE A 316 -16.96 -10.30 -6.54
C PHE A 316 -16.50 -9.47 -5.35
N SER A 317 -16.96 -9.91 -4.19
CA SER A 317 -16.60 -9.39 -2.88
C SER A 317 -15.38 -10.12 -2.32
N SER A 318 -15.09 -9.98 -1.04
CA SER A 318 -13.93 -10.58 -0.38
C SER A 318 -14.29 -11.05 1.03
N THR A 319 -13.59 -12.08 1.52
CA THR A 319 -13.62 -12.50 2.94
C THR A 319 -13.28 -11.36 3.90
N SER A 320 -12.55 -10.33 3.45
CA SER A 320 -12.29 -9.12 4.25
C SER A 320 -13.55 -8.34 4.65
N ALA A 321 -14.64 -8.44 3.90
CA ALA A 321 -15.92 -7.83 4.27
C ALA A 321 -16.55 -8.50 5.51
N VAL A 322 -16.26 -9.79 5.70
CA VAL A 322 -16.88 -10.65 6.73
C VAL A 322 -15.99 -10.80 7.94
N LEU A 323 -14.67 -10.93 7.74
CA LEU A 323 -13.69 -11.16 8.81
C LEU A 323 -12.91 -9.88 9.18
N GLY A 324 -12.92 -8.84 8.34
CA GLY A 324 -11.94 -7.76 8.38
C GLY A 324 -10.59 -8.22 7.81
N ASN A 325 -9.69 -7.28 7.56
CA ASN A 325 -8.29 -7.55 7.26
C ASN A 325 -7.45 -6.31 7.57
N VAL A 326 -6.35 -6.49 8.28
CA VAL A 326 -5.46 -5.39 8.68
C VAL A 326 -4.95 -4.65 7.43
N GLY A 327 -4.99 -3.32 7.45
CA GLY A 327 -4.60 -2.45 6.32
C GLY A 327 -5.66 -2.28 5.24
N GLN A 328 -6.81 -2.96 5.33
CA GLN A 328 -7.83 -3.00 4.28
C GLN A 328 -9.20 -2.46 4.71
N SER A 329 -9.23 -1.45 5.56
CA SER A 329 -10.48 -0.87 6.09
C SER A 329 -11.43 -0.35 5.00
N ASP A 330 -10.90 0.30 3.97
CA ASP A 330 -11.60 0.78 2.77
C ASP A 330 -12.08 -0.39 1.88
N TYR A 331 -11.20 -1.36 1.66
CA TYR A 331 -11.50 -2.55 0.87
C TYR A 331 -12.58 -3.40 1.53
N ALA A 332 -12.50 -3.60 2.85
CA ALA A 332 -13.52 -4.29 3.63
C ALA A 332 -14.88 -3.55 3.57
N PHE A 333 -14.88 -2.22 3.69
CA PHE A 333 -16.08 -1.41 3.54
C PHE A 333 -16.70 -1.55 2.14
N GLY A 334 -15.91 -1.39 1.07
CA GLY A 334 -16.39 -1.46 -0.31
C GLY A 334 -16.96 -2.84 -0.66
N ASN A 335 -16.35 -3.92 -0.17
CA ASN A 335 -16.84 -5.28 -0.33
C ASN A 335 -18.13 -5.51 0.48
N SER A 336 -18.17 -5.06 1.74
CA SER A 336 -19.36 -5.13 2.57
C SER A 336 -20.54 -4.35 1.96
N TYR A 337 -20.27 -3.23 1.27
CA TYR A 337 -21.30 -2.54 0.50
C TYR A 337 -21.91 -3.44 -0.58
N MET A 338 -21.10 -4.13 -1.35
CA MET A 338 -21.61 -5.05 -2.38
C MET A 338 -22.46 -6.16 -1.76
N ASP A 339 -22.07 -6.70 -0.60
CA ASP A 339 -22.83 -7.72 0.12
C ASP A 339 -24.22 -7.22 0.50
N HIS A 340 -24.32 -6.06 1.13
CA HIS A 340 -25.58 -5.44 1.53
C HIS A 340 -26.41 -4.97 0.33
N PHE A 341 -25.74 -4.48 -0.73
CA PHE A 341 -26.45 -4.08 -1.96
C PHE A 341 -27.09 -5.28 -2.66
N MET A 342 -26.42 -6.44 -2.69
CA MET A 342 -26.98 -7.67 -3.24
C MET A 342 -28.16 -8.19 -2.41
N ASN A 343 -28.09 -8.08 -1.07
CA ASN A 343 -29.22 -8.37 -0.19
C ASN A 343 -30.45 -7.50 -0.55
N MET A 344 -30.24 -6.19 -0.62
CA MET A 344 -31.30 -5.23 -0.99
C MET A 344 -31.88 -5.54 -2.39
N ARG A 345 -31.02 -5.86 -3.35
CA ARG A 345 -31.41 -6.20 -4.71
C ARG A 345 -32.25 -7.47 -4.76
N SER A 346 -31.82 -8.53 -4.06
CA SER A 346 -32.52 -9.83 -3.97
C SER A 346 -33.90 -9.67 -3.35
N ALA A 347 -34.04 -8.82 -2.32
CA ALA A 347 -35.32 -8.56 -1.69
C ALA A 347 -36.31 -7.82 -2.59
N ARG A 348 -35.82 -7.01 -3.56
CA ARG A 348 -36.66 -6.24 -4.52
C ARG A 348 -36.98 -6.99 -5.80
N ASN A 349 -36.13 -7.92 -6.22
CA ASN A 349 -36.26 -8.65 -7.48
C ASN A 349 -35.92 -10.13 -7.27
N SER A 350 -36.93 -10.94 -7.04
CA SER A 350 -36.82 -12.38 -6.83
C SER A 350 -36.55 -13.18 -8.12
N ASP A 351 -36.77 -12.59 -9.30
CA ASP A 351 -36.66 -13.28 -10.59
C ASP A 351 -35.22 -13.28 -11.15
N THR A 352 -34.32 -12.50 -10.54
CA THR A 352 -32.93 -12.41 -10.90
C THR A 352 -32.06 -12.92 -9.76
N ILE A 353 -31.11 -13.81 -10.03
CA ILE A 353 -30.10 -14.21 -9.04
C ILE A 353 -29.25 -12.99 -8.71
N SER A 354 -29.32 -12.52 -7.47
CA SER A 354 -28.53 -11.42 -6.94
C SER A 354 -27.56 -11.99 -5.93
N LEU A 355 -26.27 -12.05 -6.24
CA LEU A 355 -25.29 -12.77 -5.44
C LEU A 355 -24.03 -11.93 -5.20
N SER A 356 -23.62 -11.79 -3.97
CA SER A 356 -22.28 -11.34 -3.57
C SER A 356 -21.43 -12.52 -3.16
N LEU A 357 -20.29 -12.71 -3.81
CA LEU A 357 -19.35 -13.79 -3.55
C LEU A 357 -18.13 -13.24 -2.81
N ASN A 358 -17.99 -13.60 -1.54
CA ASN A 358 -16.85 -13.23 -0.74
C ASN A 358 -15.69 -14.20 -0.98
N TRP A 359 -14.79 -13.83 -1.88
CA TRP A 359 -13.63 -14.64 -2.26
C TRP A 359 -12.50 -14.56 -1.22
N PRO A 360 -11.81 -15.66 -0.93
CA PRO A 360 -10.53 -15.65 -0.23
C PRO A 360 -9.40 -15.23 -1.18
N LEU A 361 -8.17 -15.26 -0.68
CA LEU A 361 -6.98 -15.11 -1.52
C LEU A 361 -6.91 -16.25 -2.54
N TRP A 362 -6.63 -15.93 -3.80
CA TRP A 362 -6.41 -16.88 -4.88
C TRP A 362 -4.92 -17.12 -5.10
N LYS A 363 -4.52 -18.34 -5.44
CA LYS A 363 -3.12 -18.73 -5.59
C LYS A 363 -2.42 -18.09 -6.80
N GLU A 364 -3.09 -18.08 -7.97
CA GLU A 364 -2.46 -17.70 -9.23
C GLU A 364 -3.10 -16.49 -9.91
N VAL A 365 -4.20 -15.99 -9.40
CA VAL A 365 -4.97 -14.91 -10.00
C VAL A 365 -5.41 -13.89 -8.96
N GLY A 366 -5.57 -12.64 -9.39
CA GLY A 366 -6.01 -11.56 -8.52
C GLY A 366 -4.86 -10.95 -7.71
N MET A 367 -5.11 -10.76 -6.43
CA MET A 367 -4.17 -10.14 -5.49
C MET A 367 -3.00 -11.09 -5.22
N GLN A 368 -1.78 -10.57 -5.31
CA GLN A 368 -0.58 -11.29 -4.88
C GLN A 368 -0.20 -10.76 -3.49
N VAL A 369 0.09 -11.66 -2.58
CA VAL A 369 0.65 -11.37 -1.26
C VAL A 369 2.00 -12.07 -1.13
N ASP A 370 2.85 -11.59 -0.23
CA ASP A 370 4.15 -12.19 0.03
C ASP A 370 4.02 -13.59 0.66
N GLU A 371 5.07 -14.39 0.55
CA GLU A 371 5.07 -15.79 1.04
C GLU A 371 4.89 -15.88 2.56
N ARG A 372 5.37 -14.91 3.34
CA ARG A 372 5.19 -14.89 4.81
C ARG A 372 3.73 -14.73 5.17
N THR A 373 3.01 -13.86 4.45
CA THR A 373 1.56 -13.72 4.61
C THR A 373 0.85 -15.04 4.30
N VAL A 374 1.24 -15.72 3.22
CA VAL A 374 0.70 -17.07 2.87
C VAL A 374 1.02 -18.09 3.96
N GLU A 375 2.24 -18.10 4.51
CA GLU A 375 2.59 -19.01 5.61
C GLU A 375 1.81 -18.72 6.89
N THR A 376 1.59 -17.44 7.20
CA THR A 376 0.76 -17.04 8.36
C THR A 376 -0.68 -17.50 8.18
N MET A 377 -1.24 -17.33 6.98
CA MET A 377 -2.56 -17.85 6.63
C MET A 377 -2.62 -19.37 6.79
N LYS A 378 -1.62 -20.11 6.29
CA LYS A 378 -1.56 -21.57 6.40
C LYS A 378 -1.48 -22.04 7.86
N LYS A 379 -0.75 -21.33 8.73
CA LYS A 379 -0.70 -21.61 10.17
C LYS A 379 -2.06 -21.43 10.85
N ALA A 380 -2.89 -20.55 10.32
CA ALA A 380 -4.27 -20.33 10.74
C ALA A 380 -5.28 -21.28 10.05
N GLY A 381 -4.81 -22.22 9.23
CA GLY A 381 -5.65 -23.19 8.51
C GLY A 381 -6.22 -22.67 7.18
N PHE A 382 -5.89 -21.44 6.75
CA PHE A 382 -6.36 -20.87 5.48
C PHE A 382 -5.34 -21.07 4.37
N TYR A 383 -5.79 -21.48 3.19
CA TYR A 383 -4.95 -21.66 2.01
C TYR A 383 -5.42 -20.76 0.87
N PRO A 384 -4.50 -20.29 -0.01
CA PRO A 384 -4.89 -19.64 -1.24
C PRO A 384 -5.72 -20.57 -2.12
N LEU A 385 -6.85 -20.09 -2.63
CA LEU A 385 -7.82 -20.87 -3.41
C LEU A 385 -7.26 -21.21 -4.80
N GLU A 386 -7.34 -22.49 -5.17
CA GLU A 386 -6.96 -22.96 -6.49
C GLU A 386 -8.06 -22.62 -7.52
N LYS A 387 -7.68 -22.54 -8.82
CA LYS A 387 -8.60 -22.09 -9.87
C LYS A 387 -9.81 -23.00 -10.06
N GLU A 388 -9.61 -24.30 -10.01
CA GLU A 388 -10.68 -25.25 -10.28
C GLU A 388 -11.68 -25.29 -9.12
N GLU A 389 -11.19 -25.31 -7.88
CA GLU A 389 -12.03 -25.23 -6.68
C GLU A 389 -12.84 -23.92 -6.63
N GLY A 390 -12.22 -22.82 -7.09
CA GLY A 390 -12.92 -21.55 -7.20
C GLY A 390 -14.06 -21.56 -8.22
N LYS A 391 -13.89 -22.23 -9.36
CA LYS A 391 -14.94 -22.43 -10.37
C LYS A 391 -16.09 -23.31 -9.83
N GLU A 392 -15.74 -24.37 -9.07
CA GLU A 392 -16.73 -25.22 -8.40
C GLU A 392 -17.51 -24.42 -7.35
N ALA A 393 -16.82 -23.65 -6.51
CA ALA A 393 -17.45 -22.79 -5.51
C ALA A 393 -18.40 -21.76 -6.14
N PHE A 394 -18.03 -21.20 -7.32
CA PHE A 394 -18.90 -20.31 -8.08
C PHE A 394 -20.21 -21.00 -8.52
N ALA A 395 -20.13 -22.22 -9.07
CA ALA A 395 -21.29 -22.97 -9.49
C ALA A 395 -22.21 -23.35 -8.31
N VAL A 396 -21.61 -23.75 -7.18
CA VAL A 396 -22.34 -24.04 -5.93
C VAL A 396 -23.05 -22.78 -5.42
N ALA A 397 -22.37 -21.66 -5.37
CA ALA A 397 -22.92 -20.42 -4.87
C ALA A 397 -24.10 -19.91 -5.72
N LEU A 398 -24.03 -20.04 -7.06
CA LEU A 398 -25.14 -19.68 -7.96
C LEU A 398 -26.38 -20.54 -7.74
N SER A 399 -26.20 -21.80 -7.39
CA SER A 399 -27.32 -22.72 -7.11
C SER A 399 -27.83 -22.65 -5.67
N SER A 400 -27.15 -21.92 -4.78
CA SER A 400 -27.44 -21.89 -3.35
C SER A 400 -28.74 -21.17 -2.98
N GLY A 401 -29.18 -20.22 -3.81
CA GLY A 401 -30.34 -19.34 -3.55
C GLY A 401 -30.06 -18.22 -2.54
N PHE A 402 -28.84 -18.08 -2.05
CA PHE A 402 -28.45 -16.99 -1.15
C PHE A 402 -28.01 -15.74 -1.92
N SER A 403 -28.20 -14.58 -1.31
CA SER A 403 -27.72 -13.29 -1.83
C SER A 403 -26.29 -12.96 -1.43
N GLN A 404 -25.75 -13.66 -0.43
CA GLN A 404 -24.35 -13.58 -0.01
C GLN A 404 -23.80 -14.98 0.23
N PHE A 405 -22.63 -15.29 -0.31
CA PHE A 405 -21.96 -16.56 -0.16
C PHE A 405 -20.46 -16.34 0.07
N THR A 406 -19.94 -16.86 1.19
CA THR A 406 -18.52 -16.69 1.56
C THR A 406 -17.79 -18.00 1.31
N VAL A 407 -16.67 -17.92 0.60
CA VAL A 407 -15.82 -19.09 0.30
C VAL A 407 -14.62 -19.07 1.22
N PHE A 408 -14.43 -20.13 1.97
CA PHE A 408 -13.20 -20.40 2.70
C PHE A 408 -12.51 -21.63 2.09
N TYR A 409 -11.19 -21.59 2.04
CA TYR A 409 -10.39 -22.69 1.51
C TYR A 409 -9.23 -22.98 2.46
N GLY A 410 -9.12 -24.22 2.93
CA GLY A 410 -8.11 -24.59 3.93
C GLY A 410 -8.31 -26.00 4.47
N ASP A 411 -7.71 -26.28 5.62
CA ASP A 411 -7.79 -27.57 6.31
C ASP A 411 -8.98 -27.66 7.28
N GLU A 412 -9.10 -28.81 7.96
CA GLU A 412 -10.19 -29.08 8.92
C GLU A 412 -10.23 -28.11 10.13
N GLN A 413 -9.20 -27.30 10.34
CA GLN A 413 -9.15 -26.32 11.43
C GLN A 413 -9.90 -25.02 11.08
N ILE A 414 -10.21 -24.81 9.79
CA ILE A 414 -10.84 -23.58 9.31
C ILE A 414 -12.19 -23.32 9.95
N ASP A 415 -13.01 -24.38 10.12
CA ASP A 415 -14.33 -24.26 10.76
C ASP A 415 -14.22 -23.81 12.22
N ASN A 416 -13.26 -24.38 12.95
CA ASN A 416 -12.99 -23.98 14.33
C ASN A 416 -12.46 -22.53 14.41
N HIS A 417 -11.62 -22.14 13.47
CA HIS A 417 -11.05 -20.77 13.44
C HIS A 417 -12.10 -19.73 13.10
N VAL A 418 -12.94 -20.00 12.10
CA VAL A 418 -14.06 -19.14 11.72
C VAL A 418 -15.07 -19.05 12.86
N GLN A 419 -15.42 -20.18 13.51
CA GLN A 419 -16.28 -20.16 14.68
C GLN A 419 -15.68 -19.37 15.83
N GLN A 420 -14.39 -19.51 16.13
CA GLN A 420 -13.71 -18.72 17.17
C GLN A 420 -13.70 -17.22 16.88
N LEU A 421 -13.62 -16.79 15.62
CA LEU A 421 -13.73 -15.38 15.24
C LEU A 421 -15.13 -14.80 15.50
N TYR A 422 -16.16 -15.65 15.45
CA TYR A 422 -17.55 -15.28 15.77
C TYR A 422 -17.96 -15.61 17.21
N GLU A 423 -17.26 -16.54 17.88
CA GLU A 423 -17.52 -16.97 19.24
C GLU A 423 -16.45 -16.49 20.23
N ARG A 424 -15.65 -15.46 19.93
CA ARG A 424 -14.61 -14.96 20.84
C ARG A 424 -15.19 -14.81 22.25
N LYS A 425 -15.05 -15.89 23.04
CA LYS A 425 -15.35 -15.89 24.45
C LYS A 425 -14.37 -14.95 25.13
N ASP A 426 -14.92 -14.04 25.93
CA ASP A 426 -14.19 -13.15 26.81
C ASP A 426 -13.13 -13.91 27.61
N ASN A 427 -11.87 -13.79 27.25
CA ASN A 427 -10.74 -14.08 28.11
C ASN A 427 -10.06 -12.80 28.56
N ILE A 428 -10.81 -11.71 28.67
CA ILE A 428 -10.45 -10.59 29.51
C ILE A 428 -11.27 -10.75 30.80
N GLN A 429 -10.99 -11.79 31.58
CA GLN A 429 -11.22 -11.72 33.01
C GLN A 429 -10.20 -10.73 33.56
N ALA A 430 -10.66 -9.53 33.87
CA ALA A 430 -10.02 -8.73 34.86
C ALA A 430 -9.98 -9.60 36.13
N ASP A 431 -8.83 -10.17 36.42
CA ASP A 431 -8.57 -10.84 37.68
C ASP A 431 -8.60 -9.76 38.75
N GLU A 432 -9.78 -9.56 39.37
CA GLU A 432 -9.90 -8.77 40.59
C GLU A 432 -9.08 -9.48 41.67
N GLY A 433 -7.92 -8.89 41.90
CA GLY A 433 -6.85 -9.40 42.70
C GLY A 433 -7.30 -9.87 44.09
N THR A 434 -7.09 -11.12 44.36
CA THR A 434 -6.82 -11.59 45.70
C THR A 434 -5.43 -11.10 46.08
N GLY A 435 -5.39 -10.07 46.93
CA GLY A 435 -4.16 -9.53 47.48
C GLY A 435 -3.33 -10.61 48.16
N ARG A 436 -2.26 -11.03 47.48
CA ARG A 436 -1.11 -11.71 48.10
C ARG A 436 0.05 -10.76 48.05
N ASN A 437 0.57 -10.42 49.24
CA ASN A 437 1.81 -9.70 49.42
C ASN A 437 2.91 -10.30 48.52
N ILE A 438 3.27 -9.57 47.46
CA ILE A 438 4.46 -9.87 46.66
C ILE A 438 5.59 -9.02 47.22
N GLU A 439 6.62 -9.68 47.68
CA GLU A 439 7.89 -9.07 48.13
C GLU A 439 8.40 -8.13 47.05
N SER A 440 8.91 -6.97 47.46
CA SER A 440 9.45 -5.90 46.64
C SER A 440 10.54 -6.40 45.70
N PHE A 441 10.19 -6.64 44.43
CA PHE A 441 11.18 -6.85 43.39
C PHE A 441 11.74 -5.46 42.99
N ASP A 442 13.07 -5.37 42.79
CA ASP A 442 13.72 -4.12 42.42
C ASP A 442 13.22 -3.67 41.04
N SER A 443 12.53 -2.53 41.01
CA SER A 443 11.89 -2.00 39.82
C SER A 443 12.89 -1.67 38.69
N GLU A 444 14.12 -1.27 39.05
CA GLU A 444 15.17 -0.96 38.09
C GLU A 444 15.70 -2.24 37.41
N LYS A 445 15.80 -3.36 38.15
CA LYS A 445 16.22 -4.63 37.59
C LYS A 445 15.16 -5.18 36.60
N LEU A 446 13.88 -5.08 36.96
CA LEU A 446 12.78 -5.51 36.09
C LEU A 446 12.79 -4.72 34.78
N LYS A 447 12.98 -3.41 34.85
CA LYS A 447 13.06 -2.54 33.69
C LYS A 447 14.25 -2.89 32.79
N ALA A 448 15.42 -3.13 33.36
CA ALA A 448 16.63 -3.48 32.60
C ALA A 448 16.50 -4.83 31.87
N GLU A 449 15.92 -5.85 32.52
CA GLU A 449 15.70 -7.17 31.92
C GLU A 449 14.59 -7.15 30.86
N THR A 450 13.57 -6.32 31.04
CA THR A 450 12.53 -6.10 30.02
C THR A 450 13.11 -5.39 28.80
N SER A 451 13.93 -4.37 29.00
CA SER A 451 14.61 -3.67 27.91
C SER A 451 15.52 -4.61 27.10
N ASP A 452 16.30 -5.46 27.75
CA ASP A 452 17.14 -6.45 27.09
C ASP A 452 16.32 -7.48 26.28
N PHE A 453 15.15 -7.87 26.80
CA PHE A 453 14.23 -8.74 26.07
C PHE A 453 13.64 -8.06 24.83
N ILE A 454 13.15 -6.83 24.96
CA ILE A 454 12.57 -6.05 23.86
C ILE A 454 13.62 -5.79 22.77
N ILE A 455 14.83 -5.38 23.16
CA ILE A 455 15.96 -5.19 22.23
C ILE A 455 16.28 -6.48 21.46
N LYS A 456 16.20 -7.65 22.06
CA LYS A 456 16.40 -8.93 21.37
C LYS A 456 15.32 -9.23 20.36
N VAL A 457 14.05 -8.92 20.65
CA VAL A 457 12.95 -9.07 19.70
C VAL A 457 13.16 -8.13 18.51
N ILE A 458 13.49 -6.87 18.79
CA ILE A 458 13.80 -5.86 17.79
C ILE A 458 15.00 -6.32 16.92
N ALA A 459 16.09 -6.73 17.56
CA ALA A 459 17.31 -7.19 16.89
C ALA A 459 17.05 -8.37 15.94
N ALA A 460 16.19 -9.31 16.35
CA ALA A 460 15.83 -10.47 15.53
C ALA A 460 15.08 -10.07 14.26
N GLU A 461 14.12 -9.14 14.35
CA GLU A 461 13.33 -8.69 13.19
C GLU A 461 14.16 -7.84 12.23
N PHE A 462 15.00 -6.93 12.77
CA PHE A 462 15.91 -6.12 11.94
C PHE A 462 17.13 -6.88 11.42
N ARG A 463 17.32 -8.15 11.82
CA ARG A 463 18.50 -8.98 11.54
C ARG A 463 19.82 -8.28 11.91
N MET A 464 19.80 -7.58 13.05
CA MET A 464 20.92 -6.82 13.57
C MET A 464 21.44 -7.41 14.88
N PRO A 465 22.75 -7.23 15.22
CA PRO A 465 23.24 -7.52 16.55
C PRO A 465 22.54 -6.64 17.60
N ALA A 466 22.15 -7.23 18.74
CA ALA A 466 21.43 -6.52 19.81
C ALA A 466 22.22 -5.34 20.40
N ASP A 467 23.56 -5.40 20.37
CA ASP A 467 24.45 -4.34 20.82
C ASP A 467 24.50 -3.11 19.88
N LYS A 468 23.88 -3.19 18.71
CA LYS A 468 23.72 -2.08 17.75
C LYS A 468 22.38 -1.36 17.87
N ILE A 469 21.48 -1.84 18.73
CA ILE A 469 20.19 -1.20 18.96
C ILE A 469 20.31 -0.33 20.22
N ASP A 470 20.16 0.98 20.04
CA ASP A 470 20.08 1.95 21.11
C ASP A 470 18.64 1.98 21.66
N ALA A 471 18.47 1.79 22.97
CA ALA A 471 17.16 1.73 23.59
C ALA A 471 16.38 3.06 23.50
N GLU A 472 17.08 4.20 23.44
CA GLU A 472 16.49 5.53 23.36
C GLU A 472 16.29 6.02 21.92
N GLU A 473 16.84 5.31 20.93
CA GLU A 473 16.73 5.71 19.54
C GLU A 473 15.40 5.25 18.94
N ALA A 474 14.80 6.10 18.11
CA ALA A 474 13.53 5.79 17.46
C ALA A 474 13.65 4.60 16.48
N LEU A 475 12.75 3.63 16.56
CA LEU A 475 12.74 2.42 15.73
C LEU A 475 12.66 2.72 14.22
N GLU A 476 12.08 3.86 13.84
CA GLU A 476 12.07 4.35 12.46
C GLU A 476 13.48 4.55 11.88
N LYS A 477 14.46 4.87 12.70
CA LYS A 477 15.85 5.02 12.25
C LYS A 477 16.50 3.69 11.85
N TYR A 478 15.95 2.58 12.31
CA TYR A 478 16.37 1.25 11.91
C TYR A 478 15.59 0.70 10.73
N GLY A 479 14.68 1.52 10.13
CA GLY A 479 13.89 1.14 8.96
C GLY A 479 12.64 0.34 9.30
N LEU A 480 11.94 0.68 10.39
CA LEU A 480 10.68 0.04 10.79
C LEU A 480 9.61 0.25 9.73
N ASP A 481 9.14 -0.83 9.10
CA ASP A 481 8.03 -0.83 8.15
C ASP A 481 6.77 -1.50 8.71
N SER A 482 5.66 -1.42 7.97
CA SER A 482 4.36 -1.96 8.41
C SER A 482 4.37 -3.48 8.59
N VAL A 483 5.19 -4.22 7.83
CA VAL A 483 5.30 -5.68 7.91
C VAL A 483 6.09 -6.06 9.16
N MET A 484 7.19 -5.36 9.42
CA MET A 484 8.00 -5.52 10.62
C MET A 484 7.20 -5.22 11.89
N ILE A 485 6.35 -4.18 11.87
CA ILE A 485 5.45 -3.84 12.98
C ILE A 485 4.52 -5.02 13.30
N ILE A 486 3.92 -5.61 12.28
CA ILE A 486 3.03 -6.77 12.46
C ILE A 486 3.80 -7.97 13.00
N ASN A 487 4.99 -8.26 12.46
CA ASN A 487 5.81 -9.39 12.88
C ASN A 487 6.29 -9.23 14.33
N MET A 488 6.82 -8.06 14.68
CA MET A 488 7.27 -7.75 16.04
C MET A 488 6.10 -7.79 17.02
N THR A 489 4.95 -7.25 16.66
CA THR A 489 3.75 -7.31 17.51
C THR A 489 3.31 -8.76 17.70
N ASN A 490 3.27 -9.57 16.64
CA ASN A 490 2.93 -11.00 16.71
C ASN A 490 3.94 -11.78 17.58
N GLU A 491 5.23 -11.43 17.53
CA GLU A 491 6.24 -12.06 18.39
C GLU A 491 6.04 -11.69 19.87
N LEU A 492 5.76 -10.42 20.14
CA LEU A 492 5.45 -9.93 21.48
C LEU A 492 4.14 -10.54 22.02
N GLU A 493 3.12 -10.73 21.19
CA GLU A 493 1.85 -11.37 21.55
C GLU A 493 2.01 -12.81 22.04
N LYS A 494 2.99 -13.56 21.54
CA LYS A 494 3.29 -14.92 22.05
C LYS A 494 3.71 -14.90 23.52
N HIS A 495 4.15 -13.76 24.00
CA HIS A 495 4.69 -13.57 25.32
C HIS A 495 3.77 -12.83 26.27
N PHE A 496 2.97 -11.92 25.78
CA PHE A 496 2.18 -10.98 26.57
C PHE A 496 0.66 -11.07 26.31
N GLY A 497 0.23 -11.94 25.40
CA GLY A 497 -1.17 -12.02 24.97
C GLY A 497 -1.47 -11.00 23.86
N ALA A 498 -2.77 -10.77 23.56
CA ALA A 498 -3.18 -9.87 22.49
C ALA A 498 -2.71 -8.43 22.74
N LEU A 499 -2.02 -7.84 21.75
CA LEU A 499 -1.47 -6.49 21.77
C LEU A 499 -2.05 -5.64 20.63
N SER A 500 -2.05 -4.32 20.80
CA SER A 500 -2.42 -3.39 19.72
C SER A 500 -1.46 -3.54 18.55
N LYS A 501 -1.98 -3.66 17.33
CA LYS A 501 -1.15 -3.65 16.11
C LYS A 501 -0.55 -2.26 15.83
N THR A 502 -0.99 -1.24 16.57
CA THR A 502 -0.43 0.11 16.56
C THR A 502 0.59 0.35 17.67
N LEU A 503 0.90 -0.66 18.50
CA LEU A 503 1.78 -0.54 19.66
C LEU A 503 3.13 0.11 19.32
N LEU A 504 3.75 -0.29 18.23
CA LEU A 504 5.05 0.21 17.77
C LEU A 504 4.98 1.61 17.11
N PHE A 505 3.79 2.10 16.80
CA PHE A 505 3.59 3.51 16.45
C PHE A 505 3.40 4.39 17.68
N GLU A 506 2.89 3.82 18.77
CA GLU A 506 2.62 4.53 20.04
C GLU A 506 3.89 4.64 20.90
N TYR A 507 4.73 3.61 20.85
CA TYR A 507 6.00 3.50 21.59
C TYR A 507 7.12 3.33 20.55
N GLN A 508 7.77 4.44 20.25
CA GLN A 508 8.67 4.53 19.11
C GLN A 508 10.11 4.12 19.43
N THR A 509 10.44 3.88 20.71
CA THR A 509 11.75 3.45 21.16
C THR A 509 11.68 2.14 21.95
N ALA A 510 12.77 1.40 22.04
CA ALA A 510 12.83 0.20 22.85
C ALA A 510 12.64 0.50 24.35
N GLU A 511 13.07 1.67 24.78
CA GLU A 511 12.91 2.17 26.15
C GLU A 511 11.43 2.43 26.48
N GLU A 512 10.69 3.12 25.59
CA GLU A 512 9.26 3.37 25.75
C GLU A 512 8.44 2.08 25.75
N LEU A 513 8.76 1.15 24.84
CA LEU A 513 8.14 -0.19 24.82
C LEU A 513 8.41 -0.94 26.12
N SER A 514 9.63 -0.90 26.61
CA SER A 514 10.00 -1.57 27.88
C SER A 514 9.24 -1.00 29.06
N GLN A 515 9.09 0.33 29.10
CA GLN A 515 8.31 1.00 30.12
C GLN A 515 6.82 0.59 30.06
N TYR A 516 6.23 0.54 28.87
CA TYR A 516 4.87 0.06 28.66
C TYR A 516 4.68 -1.36 29.21
N PHE A 517 5.56 -2.31 28.88
CA PHE A 517 5.43 -3.68 29.35
C PHE A 517 5.64 -3.82 30.86
N VAL A 518 6.50 -2.99 31.46
CA VAL A 518 6.68 -2.96 32.94
C VAL A 518 5.43 -2.41 33.63
N GLU A 519 4.73 -1.46 33.05
CA GLU A 519 3.51 -0.85 33.61
C GLU A 519 2.29 -1.74 33.42
N GLU A 520 2.04 -2.23 32.21
CA GLU A 520 0.79 -2.90 31.86
C GLU A 520 0.86 -4.45 31.96
N HIS A 521 2.07 -5.05 31.87
CA HIS A 521 2.26 -6.51 31.87
C HIS A 521 3.19 -6.99 32.97
N ARG A 522 3.26 -6.26 34.08
CA ARG A 522 4.18 -6.51 35.20
C ARG A 522 4.13 -7.94 35.72
N ASP A 523 2.94 -8.49 35.92
CA ASP A 523 2.77 -9.83 36.48
C ASP A 523 3.27 -10.94 35.53
N THR A 524 3.04 -10.76 34.24
CA THR A 524 3.57 -11.65 33.18
C THR A 524 5.08 -11.62 33.14
N LEU A 525 5.68 -10.44 33.24
CA LEU A 525 7.14 -10.26 33.32
C LEU A 525 7.75 -10.94 34.54
N LEU A 526 7.18 -10.72 35.70
CA LEU A 526 7.65 -11.34 36.95
C LEU A 526 7.59 -12.87 36.90
N HIS A 527 6.55 -13.43 36.30
CA HIS A 527 6.42 -14.88 36.11
C HIS A 527 7.49 -15.45 35.15
N LYS A 528 7.79 -14.76 34.07
CA LYS A 528 8.79 -15.16 33.06
C LYS A 528 10.23 -15.09 33.59
N LEU A 529 10.56 -14.01 34.27
CA LEU A 529 11.89 -13.77 34.76
C LEU A 529 12.24 -14.75 35.91
N ARG A 530 11.27 -15.22 36.70
CA ARG A 530 11.47 -16.28 37.70
C ARG A 530 11.75 -17.65 37.09
N LEU A 531 11.40 -17.93 35.86
CA LEU A 531 11.70 -19.21 35.18
C LEU A 531 13.08 -19.20 34.51
N GLY A 532 13.74 -18.02 34.38
CA GLY A 532 15.06 -17.84 33.75
C GLY A 532 16.26 -18.00 34.69
N GLU A 533 16.06 -18.11 36.01
CA GLU A 533 17.18 -18.15 37.00
C GLU A 533 17.93 -19.50 37.12
N ASN A 534 17.74 -20.45 36.21
CA ASN A 534 18.51 -21.70 36.16
C ASN A 534 19.39 -21.80 34.91
N GLY A 535 20.47 -21.01 34.83
CA GLY A 535 21.45 -21.13 33.75
C GLY A 535 22.54 -20.06 33.74
N SER A 536 23.59 -20.36 34.53
CA SER A 536 25.01 -19.94 34.40
C SER A 536 25.40 -18.47 34.21
N SER A 537 26.02 -17.98 35.26
CA SER A 537 26.92 -16.81 35.36
C SER A 537 28.28 -17.00 34.70
N THR A 538 28.78 -16.00 34.02
CA THR A 538 30.22 -15.61 34.10
C THR A 538 30.41 -14.14 33.65
N PRO A 539 31.39 -13.41 34.22
CA PRO A 539 31.33 -11.97 34.37
C PRO A 539 32.12 -11.19 33.29
N SER A 540 31.62 -10.02 32.97
CA SER A 540 32.26 -9.07 32.08
C SER A 540 33.27 -8.17 32.80
N GLN A 541 34.41 -7.97 32.18
CA GLN A 541 35.39 -6.96 32.55
C GLN A 541 35.12 -5.64 31.85
N LYS A 542 35.05 -4.58 32.65
CA LYS A 542 35.06 -3.18 32.22
C LYS A 542 36.42 -2.80 31.60
N LYS A 543 36.43 -2.09 30.50
CA LYS A 543 37.51 -1.14 30.16
C LYS A 543 36.94 0.21 29.80
N LYS A 544 37.35 1.19 30.58
CA LYS A 544 37.33 2.63 30.25
C LYS A 544 38.48 2.92 29.32
N ASP A 545 38.29 3.85 28.36
CA ASP A 545 39.31 4.86 28.05
C ASP A 545 38.75 5.94 27.07
N HIS A 546 38.73 7.10 27.63
CA HIS A 546 39.28 8.39 27.19
C HIS A 546 38.77 9.08 25.90
N GLU A 547 38.04 10.16 26.16
CA GLU A 547 37.90 11.36 25.32
C GLU A 547 39.26 11.97 24.94
N GLN A 548 39.37 12.41 23.72
CA GLN A 548 40.21 13.57 23.39
C GLN A 548 39.53 14.42 22.29
N THR A 549 39.11 15.58 22.71
CA THR A 549 38.70 16.72 21.89
C THR A 549 39.89 17.32 21.16
N ALA A 550 39.72 17.59 19.87
CA ALA A 550 40.60 18.50 19.14
C ALA A 550 39.76 19.59 18.48
N GLU A 551 39.82 20.77 19.04
CA GLU A 551 39.40 22.02 18.40
C GLU A 551 40.35 22.37 17.27
N VAL A 552 39.84 22.69 16.12
CA VAL A 552 40.57 23.48 15.08
C VAL A 552 39.76 24.73 14.74
N ASN A 553 40.28 25.83 15.20
CA ASN A 553 39.91 27.19 14.80
C ASN A 553 40.45 27.49 13.40
N GLY A 554 39.61 28.13 12.60
CA GLY A 554 40.09 28.73 11.36
C GLY A 554 39.03 29.40 10.51
N LYS A 555 38.37 30.45 11.02
CA LYS A 555 37.58 31.34 10.19
C LYS A 555 38.44 32.40 9.56
N GLN A 556 38.69 32.37 8.24
CA GLN A 556 39.01 33.57 7.49
C GLN A 556 37.84 33.92 6.56
N LYS A 557 37.12 34.96 6.92
CA LYS A 557 36.15 35.66 6.07
C LYS A 557 36.84 36.42 4.96
N ILE A 558 36.66 36.00 3.73
CA ILE A 558 36.88 36.87 2.58
C ILE A 558 35.54 37.50 2.22
N GLN A 559 35.36 38.76 2.58
CA GLN A 559 34.32 39.62 2.05
C GLN A 559 34.75 40.13 0.67
N MET A 560 34.17 39.57 -0.40
CA MET A 560 34.18 40.22 -1.72
C MET A 560 32.90 41.05 -1.86
N LYS A 561 33.06 42.32 -2.18
CA LYS A 561 32.03 43.30 -2.47
C LYS A 561 31.20 42.85 -3.69
N ASN A 562 29.97 42.47 -3.51
CA ASN A 562 28.97 42.29 -4.57
C ASN A 562 28.21 43.61 -4.79
N GLN A 563 28.72 44.48 -5.64
CA GLN A 563 27.94 45.49 -6.36
C GLN A 563 28.33 45.41 -7.84
N VAL A 564 27.30 45.29 -8.70
CA VAL A 564 27.36 45.19 -10.17
C VAL A 564 27.39 43.75 -10.70
N GLN A 565 26.19 43.11 -10.74
CA GLN A 565 25.93 42.02 -11.69
C GLN A 565 24.41 41.65 -11.78
N GLN A 566 23.46 42.54 -11.43
CA GLN A 566 22.04 42.24 -11.46
C GLN A 566 21.38 42.25 -12.86
N GLU A 567 22.07 42.67 -13.93
CA GLU A 567 21.46 42.73 -15.28
C GLU A 567 21.84 41.57 -16.22
N LYS A 568 22.60 40.58 -15.76
CA LYS A 568 23.14 39.52 -16.62
C LYS A 568 22.28 38.27 -16.74
N TYR A 569 21.31 38.05 -15.83
CA TYR A 569 20.53 36.83 -15.76
C TYR A 569 19.02 37.09 -15.89
N HIS A 570 18.34 36.24 -16.67
CA HIS A 570 16.88 36.27 -16.83
C HIS A 570 16.19 35.56 -15.67
N ASP A 571 14.87 35.79 -15.49
CA ASP A 571 14.08 35.14 -14.42
C ASP A 571 14.00 33.64 -14.56
N ASN A 572 14.10 33.13 -15.77
CA ASN A 572 14.03 31.69 -16.08
C ASN A 572 15.39 30.99 -16.09
N ASP A 573 16.48 31.69 -15.79
CA ASP A 573 17.81 31.07 -15.73
C ASP A 573 17.93 30.19 -14.49
N ILE A 574 18.39 28.94 -14.66
CA ILE A 574 18.53 27.97 -13.58
C ILE A 574 20.02 27.67 -13.35
N ALA A 575 20.47 27.84 -12.12
CA ALA A 575 21.83 27.51 -11.69
C ALA A 575 21.96 26.04 -11.31
N ILE A 576 23.06 25.41 -11.71
CA ILE A 576 23.56 24.15 -11.17
C ILE A 576 24.45 24.52 -10.00
N ILE A 577 24.03 24.15 -8.77
CA ILE A 577 24.71 24.54 -7.53
C ILE A 577 25.39 23.35 -6.84
N GLY A 578 25.09 22.11 -7.27
CA GLY A 578 25.74 20.90 -6.78
C GLY A 578 25.72 19.83 -7.86
N ILE A 579 26.75 18.99 -7.90
CA ILE A 579 26.88 17.88 -8.84
C ILE A 579 27.57 16.68 -8.18
N SER A 580 27.11 15.47 -8.50
CA SER A 580 27.79 14.23 -8.11
C SER A 580 27.46 13.10 -9.08
N GLY A 581 28.33 12.10 -9.15
CA GLY A 581 28.10 10.93 -9.97
C GLY A 581 29.17 9.87 -9.85
N ARG A 582 28.82 8.64 -10.24
CA ARG A 582 29.73 7.48 -10.36
C ARG A 582 29.61 6.93 -11.77
N TYR A 583 30.76 6.64 -12.37
CA TYR A 583 30.86 6.23 -13.77
C TYR A 583 31.87 5.07 -13.90
N PRO A 584 31.96 4.37 -15.03
CA PRO A 584 32.92 3.29 -15.21
C PRO A 584 34.35 3.73 -14.89
N MET A 585 35.00 3.02 -13.97
CA MET A 585 36.36 3.31 -13.45
C MET A 585 36.51 4.72 -12.84
N ALA A 586 35.42 5.36 -12.39
CA ALA A 586 35.42 6.66 -11.74
C ALA A 586 34.31 6.73 -10.67
N ASN A 587 34.71 6.75 -9.41
CA ASN A 587 33.82 6.83 -8.26
C ASN A 587 33.44 8.28 -7.89
N ASP A 588 34.06 9.27 -8.56
CA ASP A 588 33.79 10.70 -8.40
C ASP A 588 34.06 11.46 -9.71
N LEU A 589 33.72 12.74 -9.72
CA LEU A 589 33.86 13.59 -10.90
C LEU A 589 35.31 13.95 -11.23
N ASP A 590 36.21 14.04 -10.24
CA ASP A 590 37.63 14.35 -10.46
C ASP A 590 38.30 13.17 -11.18
N THR A 591 38.06 11.96 -10.72
CA THR A 591 38.51 10.73 -11.39
C THR A 591 37.93 10.59 -12.80
N LEU A 592 36.65 10.93 -13.00
CA LEU A 592 36.03 10.97 -14.33
C LEU A 592 36.77 11.94 -15.24
N TRP A 593 37.05 13.14 -14.72
CA TRP A 593 37.76 14.17 -15.49
C TRP A 593 39.19 13.76 -15.88
N GLU A 594 39.91 13.14 -14.93
CA GLU A 594 41.26 12.58 -15.20
C GLU A 594 41.22 11.47 -16.25
N ASN A 595 40.25 10.56 -16.19
CA ASN A 595 40.02 9.50 -17.18
C ASN A 595 39.77 10.08 -18.58
N LEU A 596 38.96 11.16 -18.66
CA LEU A 596 38.69 11.86 -19.92
C LEU A 596 39.92 12.56 -20.47
N LEU A 597 40.68 13.27 -19.60
CA LEU A 597 41.93 13.95 -20.00
C LEU A 597 42.98 12.99 -20.53
N ASN A 598 43.08 11.82 -19.93
CA ASN A 598 44.04 10.80 -20.29
C ASN A 598 43.58 9.91 -21.44
N GLY A 599 42.34 10.09 -21.94
CA GLY A 599 41.73 9.25 -22.98
C GLY A 599 41.64 7.76 -22.56
N LYS A 600 41.44 7.49 -21.27
CA LYS A 600 41.37 6.15 -20.72
C LYS A 600 40.19 5.39 -21.28
N ASP A 601 40.42 4.19 -21.78
CA ASP A 601 39.38 3.26 -22.17
C ASP A 601 38.76 2.62 -20.90
N CYS A 602 37.49 2.90 -20.64
CA CYS A 602 36.77 2.41 -19.46
C CYS A 602 35.82 1.26 -19.83
N ILE A 603 35.95 0.66 -21.01
CA ILE A 603 35.17 -0.52 -21.42
C ILE A 603 35.92 -1.78 -21.00
N THR A 604 35.19 -2.70 -20.34
CA THR A 604 35.69 -3.96 -19.86
C THR A 604 34.77 -5.11 -20.29
N GLU A 605 35.21 -6.34 -20.08
CA GLU A 605 34.29 -7.50 -20.11
C GLU A 605 33.35 -7.45 -18.88
N ILE A 606 32.23 -8.14 -18.96
CA ILE A 606 31.24 -8.25 -17.89
C ILE A 606 31.95 -8.79 -16.63
N PRO A 607 31.92 -8.08 -15.50
CA PRO A 607 32.55 -8.53 -14.26
C PRO A 607 31.86 -9.78 -13.69
N GLU A 608 32.63 -10.62 -13.01
CA GLU A 608 32.15 -11.87 -12.41
C GLU A 608 31.05 -11.63 -11.35
N ASP A 609 31.07 -10.48 -10.67
CA ASP A 609 30.07 -10.09 -9.67
C ASP A 609 28.71 -9.69 -10.28
N ARG A 610 28.60 -9.56 -11.59
CA ARG A 610 27.34 -9.33 -12.30
C ARG A 610 26.65 -10.62 -12.65
N TRP A 611 27.29 -11.45 -13.46
CA TRP A 611 26.87 -12.82 -13.80
C TRP A 611 27.99 -13.56 -14.52
N ASP A 612 27.95 -14.89 -14.47
CA ASP A 612 28.87 -15.71 -15.25
C ASP A 612 28.56 -15.60 -16.74
N SER A 613 29.36 -14.81 -17.44
CA SER A 613 29.23 -14.61 -18.89
C SER A 613 29.44 -15.90 -19.69
N GLY A 614 30.20 -16.86 -19.16
CA GLY A 614 30.44 -18.17 -19.79
C GLY A 614 29.19 -19.05 -19.88
N LEU A 615 28.25 -18.90 -18.93
CA LEU A 615 26.97 -19.64 -18.96
C LEU A 615 25.96 -19.02 -19.92
N HIS A 616 26.03 -17.74 -20.18
CA HIS A 616 25.09 -16.99 -21.02
C HIS A 616 25.65 -16.72 -22.42
N TYR A 617 26.96 -16.87 -22.63
CA TYR A 617 27.64 -16.72 -23.91
C TYR A 617 27.79 -18.10 -24.60
N GLN A 618 26.87 -18.45 -25.51
CA GLN A 618 27.02 -19.58 -26.41
C GLN A 618 27.39 -19.06 -27.79
N PRO A 619 28.59 -19.37 -28.30
CA PRO A 619 28.91 -19.08 -29.69
C PRO A 619 27.95 -19.86 -30.59
N ALA A 620 27.19 -19.17 -31.41
CA ALA A 620 26.22 -19.79 -32.30
C ALA A 620 26.95 -20.72 -33.30
N ALA A 621 26.51 -21.96 -33.35
CA ALA A 621 26.96 -22.92 -34.38
C ALA A 621 26.11 -22.67 -35.65
N GLY A 622 26.68 -21.92 -36.64
CA GLY A 622 26.05 -21.70 -37.94
C GLY A 622 26.04 -20.21 -38.38
N ASP A 623 25.76 -19.97 -39.66
CA ASP A 623 25.83 -18.68 -40.35
C ASP A 623 24.85 -17.55 -39.85
N GLU A 624 24.13 -17.74 -38.78
CA GLU A 624 23.27 -16.74 -38.12
C GLU A 624 23.86 -16.27 -36.78
N VAL A 625 25.11 -15.79 -36.81
CA VAL A 625 25.74 -15.17 -35.63
C VAL A 625 25.15 -13.76 -35.44
N LYS A 626 24.07 -13.62 -34.71
CA LYS A 626 23.69 -12.31 -34.12
C LYS A 626 24.58 -12.03 -32.92
N ASN A 627 25.31 -10.96 -33.01
CA ASN A 627 26.31 -10.47 -32.08
C ASN A 627 25.94 -10.59 -30.59
N GLN A 628 26.49 -11.58 -29.92
CA GLN A 628 26.50 -11.60 -28.46
C GLN A 628 27.68 -10.78 -27.99
N SER A 629 27.41 -9.69 -27.27
CA SER A 629 28.45 -8.82 -26.71
C SER A 629 28.70 -9.14 -25.24
N LYS A 630 29.98 -9.16 -24.87
CA LYS A 630 30.45 -9.28 -23.47
C LYS A 630 31.04 -8.00 -22.92
N TRP A 631 30.93 -6.91 -23.68
CA TRP A 631 31.58 -5.64 -23.38
C TRP A 631 30.61 -4.64 -22.76
N GLY A 632 31.11 -3.85 -21.81
CA GLY A 632 30.36 -2.78 -21.17
C GLY A 632 31.23 -1.82 -20.36
N GLY A 633 30.70 -0.68 -19.98
CA GLY A 633 31.26 0.17 -18.96
C GLY A 633 30.59 -0.09 -17.64
N PHE A 634 31.30 -0.65 -16.66
CA PHE A 634 30.74 -1.08 -15.38
C PHE A 634 31.22 -0.19 -14.23
N ILE A 635 30.34 0.04 -13.24
CA ILE A 635 30.64 0.70 -11.97
C ILE A 635 31.07 -0.35 -10.97
N ASP A 636 32.11 -0.07 -10.18
CA ASP A 636 32.53 -0.92 -9.08
C ASP A 636 31.51 -0.85 -7.90
N ASP A 637 31.49 -1.88 -7.06
CA ASP A 637 30.81 -1.91 -5.76
C ASP A 637 29.31 -1.53 -5.79
N VAL A 638 28.55 -1.89 -6.83
CA VAL A 638 27.14 -1.52 -6.97
C VAL A 638 26.20 -2.19 -5.95
N TYR A 639 26.66 -3.26 -5.31
CA TYR A 639 25.87 -3.95 -4.28
C TYR A 639 26.20 -3.47 -2.87
N HIS A 640 27.30 -2.73 -2.67
CA HIS A 640 27.66 -2.17 -1.39
C HIS A 640 26.81 -0.94 -1.07
N PHE A 641 26.34 -0.85 0.17
CA PHE A 641 25.46 0.22 0.64
C PHE A 641 25.54 0.29 2.17
N ASP A 642 25.55 1.47 2.75
CA ASP A 642 25.41 1.64 4.20
C ASP A 642 23.92 1.90 4.56
N PRO A 643 23.15 0.86 4.86
CA PRO A 643 21.73 1.01 5.09
C PRO A 643 21.42 1.81 6.36
N LEU A 644 22.21 1.66 7.41
CA LEU A 644 21.95 2.35 8.67
C LEU A 644 22.15 3.86 8.57
N PHE A 645 23.09 4.30 7.76
CA PHE A 645 23.26 5.72 7.46
C PHE A 645 22.01 6.34 6.85
N PHE A 646 21.29 5.57 6.03
CA PHE A 646 20.07 6.01 5.36
C PHE A 646 18.77 5.63 6.11
N ASN A 647 18.86 5.20 7.37
CA ASN A 647 17.74 4.73 8.17
C ASN A 647 16.95 3.58 7.49
N ILE A 648 17.67 2.65 6.87
CA ILE A 648 17.14 1.47 6.20
C ILE A 648 17.66 0.24 6.96
N SER A 649 16.80 -0.72 7.24
CA SER A 649 17.28 -1.97 7.86
C SER A 649 18.13 -2.78 6.86
N PRO A 650 19.14 -3.53 7.33
CA PRO A 650 19.89 -4.42 6.43
C PRO A 650 19.00 -5.41 5.67
N ALA A 651 17.95 -5.92 6.30
CA ALA A 651 16.99 -6.83 5.67
C ALA A 651 16.21 -6.15 4.54
N GLU A 652 15.79 -4.90 4.73
CA GLU A 652 15.14 -4.12 3.67
C GLU A 652 16.12 -3.77 2.56
N ALA A 653 17.34 -3.38 2.90
CA ALA A 653 18.37 -3.01 1.93
C ALA A 653 18.69 -4.11 0.92
N GLU A 654 18.63 -5.38 1.34
CA GLU A 654 18.81 -6.54 0.44
C GLU A 654 17.71 -6.63 -0.63
N LEU A 655 16.50 -6.15 -0.32
CA LEU A 655 15.33 -6.20 -1.19
C LEU A 655 15.21 -4.97 -2.10
N ILE A 656 15.93 -3.89 -1.80
CA ILE A 656 15.90 -2.64 -2.59
C ILE A 656 16.78 -2.79 -3.83
N ASP A 657 16.27 -2.34 -4.98
CA ASP A 657 17.04 -2.29 -6.23
C ASP A 657 18.36 -1.51 -6.01
N PRO A 658 19.52 -2.05 -6.39
CA PRO A 658 20.79 -1.33 -6.31
C PRO A 658 20.76 0.05 -6.96
N GLN A 659 19.94 0.27 -8.00
CA GLN A 659 19.75 1.59 -8.61
C GLN A 659 19.16 2.60 -7.64
N GLU A 660 18.19 2.19 -6.82
CA GLU A 660 17.57 3.04 -5.79
C GLU A 660 18.59 3.43 -4.72
N ARG A 661 19.38 2.47 -4.25
CA ARG A 661 20.44 2.70 -3.25
C ARG A 661 21.52 3.65 -3.76
N LEU A 662 22.05 3.40 -4.95
CA LEU A 662 23.08 4.24 -5.56
C LEU A 662 22.59 5.66 -5.88
N PHE A 663 21.34 5.81 -6.32
CA PHE A 663 20.78 7.13 -6.58
C PHE A 663 20.62 7.94 -5.29
N LEU A 664 20.21 7.28 -4.19
CA LEU A 664 20.09 7.91 -2.87
C LEU A 664 21.46 8.40 -2.37
N GLU A 665 22.53 7.60 -2.50
CA GLU A 665 23.91 8.01 -2.18
C GLU A 665 24.37 9.17 -3.07
N THR A 666 24.11 9.08 -4.37
CA THR A 666 24.48 10.13 -5.33
C THR A 666 23.82 11.46 -4.98
N VAL A 667 22.55 11.44 -4.61
CA VAL A 667 21.84 12.64 -4.16
C VAL A 667 22.40 13.19 -2.85
N TRP A 668 22.76 12.33 -1.91
CA TRP A 668 23.43 12.75 -0.67
C TRP A 668 24.69 13.54 -1.00
N HIS A 669 25.58 13.00 -1.81
CA HIS A 669 26.82 13.67 -2.22
C HIS A 669 26.57 14.95 -3.04
N THR A 670 25.53 14.98 -3.87
CA THR A 670 25.14 16.19 -4.62
C THR A 670 24.72 17.33 -3.69
N ILE A 671 24.03 17.02 -2.59
CA ILE A 671 23.62 17.99 -1.56
C ILE A 671 24.83 18.47 -0.76
N GLU A 672 25.75 17.57 -0.40
CA GLU A 672 27.01 17.92 0.28
C GLU A 672 27.89 18.80 -0.59
N ASP A 673 28.03 18.49 -1.87
CA ASP A 673 28.81 19.28 -2.84
C ASP A 673 28.23 20.71 -2.97
N ALA A 674 26.93 20.88 -2.93
CA ALA A 674 26.26 22.17 -2.88
C ALA A 674 26.46 22.94 -1.56
N GLY A 675 27.11 22.35 -0.56
CA GLY A 675 27.31 22.93 0.77
C GLY A 675 26.08 22.91 1.67
N TYR A 676 25.07 22.09 1.36
CA TYR A 676 23.87 21.95 2.17
C TYR A 676 23.95 20.73 3.10
N ALA A 677 23.40 20.88 4.31
CA ALA A 677 23.15 19.76 5.21
C ALA A 677 21.69 19.31 5.12
N LYS A 678 21.40 18.03 5.38
CA LYS A 678 20.04 17.47 5.41
C LYS A 678 19.06 18.37 6.20
N LYS A 679 19.44 18.80 7.41
CA LYS A 679 18.61 19.65 8.27
C LYS A 679 18.28 21.02 7.65
N THR A 680 19.08 21.54 6.73
CA THR A 680 18.83 22.84 6.08
C THR A 680 17.81 22.74 4.95
N LEU A 681 17.64 21.56 4.39
CA LEU A 681 16.68 21.27 3.32
C LEU A 681 15.42 20.55 3.81
N GLU A 682 15.41 20.04 5.03
CA GLU A 682 14.27 19.33 5.61
C GLU A 682 12.98 20.17 5.59
N ARG A 683 11.88 19.57 5.19
CA ARG A 683 10.56 20.18 5.01
C ARG A 683 10.52 21.35 4.01
N LYS A 684 11.57 21.51 3.20
CA LYS A 684 11.54 22.46 2.10
C LYS A 684 10.86 21.88 0.88
N ASN A 685 10.35 22.74 0.04
CA ASN A 685 9.76 22.37 -1.23
C ASN A 685 10.87 22.07 -2.25
N VAL A 686 11.45 20.86 -2.13
CA VAL A 686 12.51 20.34 -3.01
C VAL A 686 11.91 19.29 -3.93
N GLY A 687 12.02 19.48 -5.24
CA GLY A 687 11.59 18.50 -6.24
C GLY A 687 12.67 17.45 -6.50
N VAL A 688 12.28 16.19 -6.77
CA VAL A 688 13.16 15.08 -7.14
C VAL A 688 12.71 14.48 -8.46
N PHE A 689 13.58 14.47 -9.47
CA PHE A 689 13.31 13.98 -10.82
C PHE A 689 14.37 12.98 -11.22
N ALA A 690 14.02 11.68 -11.25
CA ALA A 690 14.94 10.58 -11.49
C ALA A 690 14.66 9.89 -12.82
N GLY A 691 15.62 9.89 -13.74
CA GLY A 691 15.59 9.13 -14.99
C GLY A 691 16.03 7.69 -14.74
N VAL A 692 15.21 6.72 -15.13
CA VAL A 692 15.53 5.29 -15.03
C VAL A 692 14.87 4.52 -16.17
N MET A 693 15.54 3.48 -16.71
CA MET A 693 15.07 2.74 -17.88
C MET A 693 14.82 1.25 -17.60
N TYR A 694 15.63 0.61 -16.78
CA TYR A 694 15.55 -0.83 -16.54
C TYR A 694 15.40 -1.15 -15.05
N GLY A 695 14.38 -1.93 -14.68
CA GLY A 695 14.11 -2.44 -13.34
C GLY A 695 14.30 -3.97 -13.28
N HIS A 696 15.48 -4.46 -13.65
CA HIS A 696 15.73 -5.92 -13.79
C HIS A 696 16.02 -6.62 -12.46
N TYR A 697 16.19 -5.87 -11.36
CA TYR A 697 16.42 -6.48 -10.04
C TYR A 697 15.26 -7.40 -9.62
N GLN A 698 14.03 -7.07 -10.00
CA GLN A 698 12.85 -7.93 -9.77
C GLN A 698 12.97 -9.34 -10.40
N LEU A 699 13.84 -9.54 -11.40
CA LEU A 699 14.03 -10.85 -12.03
C LEU A 699 14.75 -11.82 -11.09
N TYR A 700 15.47 -11.33 -10.08
CA TYR A 700 16.10 -12.15 -9.06
C TYR A 700 15.09 -12.71 -8.05
N SER A 701 13.88 -12.17 -7.96
CA SER A 701 12.83 -12.71 -7.10
C SER A 701 12.15 -13.97 -7.66
N VAL A 702 12.41 -14.32 -8.93
CA VAL A 702 11.83 -15.52 -9.53
C VAL A 702 12.50 -16.77 -8.94
N GLY A 703 11.78 -17.45 -8.05
CA GLY A 703 12.27 -18.67 -7.36
C GLY A 703 12.91 -18.42 -5.99
N HIS A 704 12.89 -17.19 -5.45
CA HIS A 704 13.35 -16.85 -4.11
C HIS A 704 12.19 -16.45 -3.19
N GLU A 705 12.35 -16.70 -1.87
CA GLU A 705 11.31 -16.52 -0.84
C GLU A 705 10.95 -15.05 -0.56
N ALA A 706 11.73 -14.08 -1.03
CA ALA A 706 11.50 -12.66 -0.77
C ALA A 706 11.20 -11.89 -2.08
N ALA A 707 10.10 -11.14 -2.09
CA ALA A 707 9.78 -10.24 -3.18
C ALA A 707 10.73 -9.03 -3.18
N VAL A 708 11.49 -8.85 -4.27
CA VAL A 708 12.37 -7.71 -4.46
C VAL A 708 11.55 -6.49 -4.89
N SER A 709 11.75 -5.34 -4.23
CA SER A 709 11.13 -4.08 -4.62
C SER A 709 11.96 -3.41 -5.73
N SER A 710 11.39 -3.26 -6.92
CA SER A 710 12.03 -2.60 -8.07
C SER A 710 11.03 -1.70 -8.82
N SER A 711 10.26 -0.89 -8.05
CA SER A 711 9.41 0.13 -8.62
C SER A 711 10.23 1.35 -9.01
N TYR A 712 10.11 1.85 -10.24
CA TYR A 712 10.82 3.07 -10.66
C TYR A 712 10.48 4.26 -9.78
N ALA A 713 9.23 4.38 -9.34
CA ALA A 713 8.77 5.47 -8.47
C ALA A 713 9.53 5.52 -7.14
N SER A 714 9.95 4.37 -6.59
CA SER A 714 10.68 4.31 -5.32
C SER A 714 12.03 5.01 -5.38
N ILE A 715 12.70 5.05 -6.53
CA ILE A 715 14.01 5.70 -6.72
C ILE A 715 13.93 7.20 -6.38
N ALA A 716 12.90 7.91 -6.84
CA ALA A 716 12.69 9.31 -6.50
C ALA A 716 12.07 9.48 -5.11
N ASN A 717 11.08 8.64 -4.78
CA ASN A 717 10.32 8.76 -3.54
C ASN A 717 11.16 8.47 -2.30
N ARG A 718 12.10 7.53 -2.35
CA ARG A 718 13.01 7.25 -1.23
C ARG A 718 13.91 8.44 -0.92
N VAL A 719 14.39 9.15 -1.93
CA VAL A 719 15.13 10.40 -1.75
C VAL A 719 14.25 11.42 -1.02
N SER A 720 13.04 11.65 -1.52
CA SER A 720 12.10 12.60 -0.91
C SER A 720 11.75 12.21 0.52
N TYR A 721 11.54 10.92 0.78
CA TYR A 721 11.26 10.39 2.11
C TYR A 721 12.45 10.58 3.07
N PHE A 722 13.65 10.14 2.68
CA PHE A 722 14.84 10.23 3.53
C PHE A 722 15.18 11.67 3.92
N PHE A 723 15.10 12.60 2.96
CA PHE A 723 15.39 14.02 3.20
C PHE A 723 14.19 14.82 3.73
N ASN A 724 13.00 14.21 3.83
CA ASN A 724 11.75 14.86 4.23
C ASN A 724 11.39 16.07 3.34
N PHE A 725 11.45 15.86 2.02
CA PHE A 725 11.11 16.86 1.01
C PHE A 725 9.60 16.86 0.71
N SER A 726 9.05 18.03 0.40
CA SER A 726 7.61 18.20 0.10
C SER A 726 7.31 18.59 -1.36
N GLY A 727 8.33 18.67 -2.21
CA GLY A 727 8.19 18.98 -3.63
C GLY A 727 7.76 17.79 -4.50
N PRO A 728 7.61 18.00 -5.83
CA PRO A 728 7.32 16.91 -6.78
C PRO A 728 8.37 15.80 -6.69
N SER A 729 7.93 14.53 -6.72
CA SER A 729 8.82 13.36 -6.66
C SER A 729 8.45 12.41 -7.78
N ILE A 730 9.27 12.38 -8.85
CA ILE A 730 8.92 11.76 -10.13
C ILE A 730 10.07 10.91 -10.65
N ALA A 731 9.81 9.65 -10.93
CA ALA A 731 10.67 8.83 -11.77
C ALA A 731 10.09 8.79 -13.21
N LEU A 732 10.98 8.88 -14.20
CA LEU A 732 10.55 8.94 -15.60
C LEU A 732 11.44 8.07 -16.49
N ASP A 733 10.85 7.55 -17.55
CA ASP A 733 11.52 6.77 -18.59
C ASP A 733 11.19 7.33 -19.98
N THR A 734 12.20 7.87 -20.62
CA THR A 734 12.21 8.25 -22.05
C THR A 734 13.39 7.61 -22.77
N MET A 735 13.71 6.38 -22.39
CA MET A 735 14.84 5.61 -22.88
C MET A 735 16.19 6.32 -22.57
N CYS A 736 17.09 6.41 -23.52
CA CYS A 736 18.42 7.00 -23.36
C CYS A 736 18.39 8.48 -22.96
N SER A 737 17.29 9.20 -23.16
CA SER A 737 17.15 10.63 -22.84
C SER A 737 16.57 10.89 -21.44
N SER A 738 16.29 9.87 -20.63
CA SER A 738 15.58 9.98 -19.35
C SER A 738 16.19 11.00 -18.40
N SER A 739 17.51 11.01 -18.20
CA SER A 739 18.18 11.95 -17.28
C SER A 739 18.12 13.40 -17.75
N LEU A 740 18.27 13.68 -19.06
CA LEU A 740 18.10 15.04 -19.60
C LEU A 740 16.65 15.49 -19.57
N THR A 741 15.70 14.58 -19.77
CA THR A 741 14.27 14.84 -19.61
C THR A 741 13.94 15.17 -18.14
N ALA A 742 14.59 14.49 -17.18
CA ALA A 742 14.48 14.82 -15.75
C ALA A 742 14.96 16.26 -15.45
N VAL A 743 16.10 16.67 -16.04
CA VAL A 743 16.60 18.07 -15.94
C VAL A 743 15.58 19.06 -16.52
N HIS A 744 14.97 18.75 -17.67
CA HIS A 744 13.94 19.61 -18.26
C HIS A 744 12.75 19.80 -17.31
N PHE A 745 12.16 18.72 -16.79
CA PHE A 745 11.03 18.83 -15.87
C PHE A 745 11.40 19.52 -14.56
N ALA A 746 12.61 19.34 -14.06
CA ALA A 746 13.10 20.05 -12.89
C ALA A 746 13.19 21.56 -13.15
N CYS A 747 13.72 21.98 -14.30
CA CYS A 747 13.77 23.38 -14.70
C CYS A 747 12.35 23.99 -14.83
N GLU A 748 11.44 23.29 -15.50
CA GLU A 748 10.05 23.73 -15.64
C GLU A 748 9.34 23.87 -14.29
N SER A 749 9.55 22.92 -13.37
CA SER A 749 9.00 22.98 -12.01
C SER A 749 9.53 24.17 -11.21
N LEU A 750 10.82 24.47 -11.32
CA LEU A 750 11.44 25.67 -10.70
C LEU A 750 10.88 26.97 -11.29
N ILE A 751 10.74 27.05 -12.60
CA ILE A 751 10.20 28.22 -13.31
C ILE A 751 8.73 28.47 -12.92
N ARG A 752 7.94 27.40 -12.74
CA ARG A 752 6.53 27.46 -12.31
C ARG A 752 6.36 27.64 -10.80
N ASN A 753 7.45 27.68 -10.04
CA ASN A 753 7.45 27.74 -8.57
C ASN A 753 6.72 26.55 -7.91
N GLU A 754 6.70 25.39 -8.57
CA GLU A 754 6.20 24.13 -7.99
C GLU A 754 7.19 23.59 -6.94
N CYS A 755 8.46 23.93 -7.06
CA CYS A 755 9.50 23.71 -6.06
C CYS A 755 10.48 24.89 -5.99
N GLU A 756 11.25 24.99 -4.91
CA GLU A 756 12.24 26.06 -4.69
C GLU A 756 13.66 25.65 -5.09
N ILE A 757 13.94 24.37 -4.98
CA ILE A 757 15.16 23.66 -5.32
C ILE A 757 14.75 22.37 -6.01
N ALA A 758 15.51 21.86 -6.94
CA ALA A 758 15.23 20.60 -7.59
C ALA A 758 16.48 19.74 -7.72
N ILE A 759 16.34 18.45 -7.48
CA ILE A 759 17.30 17.40 -7.78
C ILE A 759 16.88 16.76 -9.08
N ALA A 760 17.78 16.70 -10.04
CA ALA A 760 17.55 16.03 -11.30
C ALA A 760 18.72 15.10 -11.62
N GLY A 761 18.43 13.89 -12.08
CA GLY A 761 19.50 12.95 -12.37
C GLY A 761 19.00 11.66 -12.99
N GLY A 762 19.80 10.62 -12.90
CA GLY A 762 19.42 9.30 -13.37
C GLY A 762 20.40 8.24 -12.92
N VAL A 763 19.93 6.99 -13.02
CA VAL A 763 20.72 5.81 -12.72
C VAL A 763 20.43 4.70 -13.72
N ASN A 764 21.46 3.96 -14.11
CA ASN A 764 21.37 2.82 -15.00
C ASN A 764 22.42 1.77 -14.65
N LEU A 765 21.99 0.56 -14.31
CA LEU A 765 22.85 -0.58 -14.03
C LEU A 765 22.55 -1.76 -14.96
N SER A 766 23.54 -2.61 -15.13
CA SER A 766 23.43 -3.90 -15.81
C SER A 766 23.66 -5.01 -14.80
N ILE A 767 22.62 -5.34 -14.04
CA ILE A 767 22.70 -6.29 -12.92
C ILE A 767 22.16 -7.68 -13.27
N HIS A 768 21.52 -7.88 -14.42
CA HIS A 768 20.92 -9.14 -14.85
C HIS A 768 21.21 -9.37 -16.35
N PRO A 769 21.53 -10.59 -16.78
CA PRO A 769 21.87 -10.91 -18.19
C PRO A 769 20.74 -10.58 -19.18
N HIS A 770 19.50 -10.57 -18.73
CA HIS A 770 18.34 -10.28 -19.58
C HIS A 770 18.44 -8.95 -20.33
N LYS A 771 19.10 -7.94 -19.77
CA LYS A 771 19.37 -6.67 -20.49
C LYS A 771 20.19 -6.89 -21.74
N TYR A 772 21.24 -7.69 -21.65
CA TYR A 772 22.11 -8.02 -22.79
C TYR A 772 21.39 -8.91 -23.79
N GLU A 773 20.57 -9.85 -23.34
CA GLU A 773 19.73 -10.69 -24.22
C GLU A 773 18.77 -9.83 -25.06
N LEU A 774 18.05 -8.90 -24.44
CA LEU A 774 17.15 -7.96 -25.13
C LEU A 774 17.89 -7.10 -26.14
N LEU A 775 19.03 -6.54 -25.75
CA LEU A 775 19.84 -5.68 -26.64
C LEU A 775 20.45 -6.46 -27.79
N THR A 776 20.88 -7.73 -27.56
CA THR A 776 21.35 -8.65 -28.61
C THR A 776 20.24 -8.98 -29.61
N GLN A 777 19.05 -9.35 -29.11
CA GLN A 777 17.88 -9.62 -29.97
C GLN A 777 17.50 -8.42 -30.84
N GLY A 778 17.67 -7.20 -30.31
CA GLY A 778 17.47 -5.97 -31.05
C GLY A 778 18.57 -5.60 -32.03
N GLY A 779 19.71 -6.30 -32.03
CA GLY A 779 20.88 -5.99 -32.85
C GLY A 779 21.56 -4.67 -32.47
N PHE A 780 21.52 -4.29 -31.18
CA PHE A 780 22.05 -3.00 -30.72
C PHE A 780 23.50 -3.05 -30.23
N LEU A 781 24.02 -4.24 -29.87
CA LEU A 781 25.32 -4.37 -29.21
C LEU A 781 26.46 -4.48 -30.18
N SER A 782 27.56 -3.77 -29.87
CA SER A 782 28.82 -3.93 -30.58
C SER A 782 29.46 -5.28 -30.25
N SER A 783 29.91 -5.99 -31.27
CA SER A 783 30.56 -7.31 -31.12
C SER A 783 31.96 -7.25 -30.53
N ASP A 784 32.68 -6.15 -30.71
CA ASP A 784 34.08 -5.97 -30.32
C ASP A 784 34.35 -4.92 -29.22
N GLY A 785 33.26 -4.43 -28.59
CA GLY A 785 33.34 -3.47 -27.51
C GLY A 785 33.68 -2.04 -27.96
N ARG A 786 33.41 -1.67 -29.22
CA ARG A 786 33.72 -0.35 -29.77
C ARG A 786 32.50 0.33 -30.37
N CYS A 787 32.22 1.53 -29.90
CA CYS A 787 31.28 2.42 -30.58
C CYS A 787 32.03 3.17 -31.69
N ARG A 788 31.66 2.93 -32.97
CA ARG A 788 32.27 3.60 -34.12
C ARG A 788 31.30 4.66 -34.68
N SER A 789 30.87 5.57 -33.82
CA SER A 789 29.97 6.66 -34.23
C SER A 789 30.54 7.42 -35.42
N PHE A 790 29.77 7.52 -36.50
CA PHE A 790 30.17 8.12 -37.79
C PHE A 790 31.35 7.46 -38.50
N GLY A 791 31.91 6.36 -37.97
CA GLY A 791 32.99 5.59 -38.54
C GLY A 791 32.52 4.40 -39.37
N SER A 792 33.45 3.76 -40.11
CA SER A 792 33.19 2.53 -40.86
C SER A 792 33.28 1.30 -39.95
N GLY A 793 32.47 0.27 -40.20
CA GLY A 793 32.55 -1.02 -39.50
C GLY A 793 31.91 -1.01 -38.09
N GLY A 794 31.11 -0.04 -37.77
CA GLY A 794 30.27 -0.09 -36.57
C GLY A 794 29.10 -1.04 -36.73
N ASP A 795 28.90 -1.93 -35.75
CA ASP A 795 27.85 -2.96 -35.75
C ASP A 795 26.92 -2.83 -34.52
N GLY A 796 27.16 -1.83 -33.67
CA GLY A 796 26.35 -1.58 -32.48
C GLY A 796 27.02 -0.61 -31.51
N TYR A 797 26.42 -0.42 -30.32
CA TYR A 797 26.97 0.38 -29.26
C TYR A 797 27.39 -0.48 -28.04
N VAL A 798 28.18 0.08 -27.14
CA VAL A 798 28.61 -0.55 -25.89
C VAL A 798 27.80 0.02 -24.75
N PRO A 799 27.02 -0.80 -23.99
CA PRO A 799 26.24 -0.31 -22.87
C PRO A 799 27.14 0.13 -21.72
N GLY A 800 26.72 1.19 -21.01
CA GLY A 800 27.41 1.71 -19.82
C GLY A 800 26.49 1.79 -18.63
N GLU A 801 27.06 1.58 -17.45
CA GLU A 801 26.46 1.90 -16.17
C GLU A 801 26.75 3.34 -15.77
N GLY A 802 25.94 3.90 -14.89
CA GLY A 802 26.17 5.23 -14.36
C GLY A 802 25.08 5.66 -13.40
N THR A 803 25.46 6.51 -12.45
CA THR A 803 24.55 7.30 -11.64
C THR A 803 25.06 8.72 -11.56
N GLY A 804 24.17 9.69 -11.66
CA GLY A 804 24.54 11.10 -11.54
C GLY A 804 23.35 11.96 -11.20
N ALA A 805 23.61 13.04 -10.45
CA ALA A 805 22.59 14.01 -10.07
C ALA A 805 23.15 15.44 -10.04
N VAL A 806 22.28 16.39 -10.30
CA VAL A 806 22.53 17.82 -10.17
C VAL A 806 21.53 18.47 -9.23
N LEU A 807 21.97 19.43 -8.43
CA LEU A 807 21.11 20.28 -7.61
C LEU A 807 20.88 21.60 -8.34
N LEU A 808 19.63 21.92 -8.59
CA LEU A 808 19.18 23.05 -9.41
C LEU A 808 18.43 24.08 -8.57
N LYS A 809 18.66 25.36 -8.87
CA LYS A 809 18.01 26.48 -8.19
C LYS A 809 17.87 27.67 -9.12
N PRO A 810 16.82 28.50 -9.03
CA PRO A 810 16.76 29.75 -9.80
C PRO A 810 18.01 30.60 -9.56
N VAL A 811 18.66 31.05 -10.63
CA VAL A 811 19.99 31.69 -10.54
C VAL A 811 19.98 32.91 -9.62
N LYS A 812 18.93 33.72 -9.64
CA LYS A 812 18.80 34.90 -8.75
C LYS A 812 18.77 34.51 -7.28
N LYS A 813 18.11 33.39 -6.97
CA LYS A 813 18.04 32.85 -5.61
C LYS A 813 19.37 32.24 -5.19
N ALA A 814 20.04 31.51 -6.08
CA ALA A 814 21.37 30.94 -5.83
C ALA A 814 22.39 32.06 -5.50
N ILE A 815 22.40 33.17 -6.27
CA ILE A 815 23.25 34.31 -6.00
C ILE A 815 22.92 34.97 -4.66
N ALA A 816 21.64 35.16 -4.36
CA ALA A 816 21.18 35.77 -3.11
C ALA A 816 21.57 34.94 -1.88
N ASP A 817 21.51 33.62 -1.99
CA ASP A 817 21.84 32.68 -0.92
C ASP A 817 23.36 32.41 -0.82
N GLY A 818 24.16 32.90 -1.81
CA GLY A 818 25.61 32.75 -1.84
C GLY A 818 26.07 31.35 -2.25
N ASP A 819 25.27 30.62 -3.01
CA ASP A 819 25.58 29.28 -3.47
C ASP A 819 26.77 29.29 -4.46
N GLN A 820 27.52 28.22 -4.49
CA GLN A 820 28.44 27.93 -5.58
C GLN A 820 27.64 27.63 -6.85
N ILE A 821 28.04 28.20 -7.98
CA ILE A 821 27.36 27.99 -9.26
C ILE A 821 28.36 27.40 -10.25
N TYR A 822 28.16 26.16 -10.67
CA TYR A 822 28.98 25.50 -11.68
C TYR A 822 28.67 26.00 -13.08
N SER A 823 27.38 26.12 -13.39
CA SER A 823 26.87 26.54 -14.68
C SER A 823 25.46 27.07 -14.59
N VAL A 824 24.98 27.72 -15.67
CA VAL A 824 23.64 28.26 -15.78
C VAL A 824 22.95 27.69 -17.01
N ILE A 825 21.84 26.98 -16.77
CA ILE A 825 20.94 26.47 -17.81
C ILE A 825 20.07 27.63 -18.30
N LYS A 826 20.22 27.98 -19.58
CA LYS A 826 19.53 29.12 -20.21
C LYS A 826 18.15 28.73 -20.76
N ALA A 827 18.02 27.51 -21.26
CA ALA A 827 16.78 26.97 -21.80
C ALA A 827 16.84 25.45 -21.90
N THR A 828 15.72 24.83 -21.84
CA THR A 828 15.53 23.39 -22.07
C THR A 828 14.36 23.16 -23.01
N ALA A 829 14.42 22.09 -23.81
CA ALA A 829 13.30 21.66 -24.65
C ALA A 829 13.32 20.15 -24.82
N ILE A 830 12.15 19.57 -24.92
CA ILE A 830 11.96 18.16 -25.28
C ILE A 830 11.06 18.06 -26.51
N ASN A 831 11.34 17.08 -27.38
CA ASN A 831 10.52 16.80 -28.55
C ASN A 831 10.63 15.32 -28.93
N HIS A 832 9.76 14.86 -29.79
CA HIS A 832 9.80 13.54 -30.40
C HIS A 832 10.18 13.65 -31.87
N GLY A 833 11.01 12.76 -32.38
CA GLY A 833 11.46 12.75 -33.76
C GLY A 833 10.40 12.40 -34.81
N ALA A 834 9.15 12.25 -34.42
CA ALA A 834 8.03 11.77 -35.25
C ALA A 834 8.30 10.41 -35.92
N LYS A 835 7.93 10.22 -37.16
CA LYS A 835 8.20 9.02 -37.94
C LYS A 835 9.61 9.12 -38.53
N THR A 836 10.59 8.59 -37.86
CA THR A 836 11.97 8.44 -38.36
C THR A 836 12.20 6.98 -38.71
N ASN A 837 12.89 6.73 -39.85
CA ASN A 837 13.26 5.36 -40.28
C ASN A 837 14.38 4.82 -39.42
#